data_751a5e9c61f154385362e9e913d2f18f
#
_entry.id   751a5e9c61f154385362e9e913d2f18f
#
_cell.length_a   1.000
_cell.length_b   1.000
_cell.length_c   1.000
_cell.angle_alpha   90.00
_cell.angle_beta   90.00
_cell.angle_gamma   90.00
#
_symmetry.space_group_name_H-M   'P 1'
#
loop_
_entity.id
_entity.type
_entity.pdbx_description
1 polymer ?
#
loop_
_entity_poly.entity_id
_entity_poly.type
_entity_poly.pdbx_seq_one_letter_code
_entity_poly.pdbx_strand_id
1 'polypeptide(L)'
;LNILRDNEGLTGEKALRTLSYLLILKLLEPHFGGEINIDDYEYDFSHIEDEMIEKHKNKLLEIVRFSNLSNEKEDNIPVNMKYLWDDILSNHPTTKNIFLKGKGFDIQHKSTYKKIIDKLNSIDLSQTEYDVLGNAYEEVIQDIMTGKVLGQFFTQPLVKKMMVKLINPQIYPDGKIDTCGDPTMGTGGFLITYLQYILQQATAKNIKPDWNFIKTEGLYGKELDPDTYQLAVSNMLISSGHMFEKLDRGDSIRVPITRKFDNILANPPFGIKGLKYDDFQSPLKSEYVPIKTDNAVSLFIQAIIYMLKINGKCAVVLPDGQDLFSKTNKTLIAVREYLMKTCDLKEIIYLPSGIFTYTSIKTCVFYFVKKREGTDVLETNIKVSKTQKETGRDYKFSKTHQTTKVKFYDYNPYEDVKNLLVEVPIEKIVSNSYSLNYAEYMKDETEEEQYEEGVVVKTLGEVCKFDIGGTPSRSKNEYYENGNNLWVSVRELNGGYIYDTKEKITDLGVQNSSVKLFAKDTILFSFKLSIGKTAIVGNPLYTNEAIAGILSKNNDLLNNKYLYYYLTINDFSKLGSGILGNGSLNKKSLEQIKIPIPSLERQQEIVKYLDFIYEKANKTSNEKIVELKQLNEFCLNNQKIFGENTLKTLGEVCSVDYGTRIVRKNNVEGEYPVYGSGRAMFSTETFNRDGFNILIGRFALSLECVRFVNEKIFLNDSGLSIKPKTDTLLHKYIGYYLLHNENVIYNCARGTAQKNLEMDIFKSIKIPIPSLERQKEIVEYCEYNDTLIKQLEKEIENNKKQAQQFITGIVKIQVQTEEVIN
;
A
#
# COMPACT_ATOMS: atom_id res chain seq x y z
N LEU A 1 8.29 23.91 13.88
CA LEU A 1 7.19 23.96 12.91
C LEU A 1 5.97 24.70 13.45
N ASN A 2 5.49 24.42 14.68
CA ASN A 2 4.33 25.09 15.26
C ASN A 2 4.51 26.62 15.32
N ILE A 3 5.71 27.10 15.72
CA ILE A 3 6.03 28.54 15.74
C ILE A 3 5.90 29.16 14.34
N LEU A 4 6.42 28.49 13.30
CA LEU A 4 6.32 28.95 11.92
C LEU A 4 4.87 28.99 11.43
N ARG A 5 4.08 27.95 11.76
CA ARG A 5 2.66 27.90 11.41
C ARG A 5 1.85 28.98 12.10
N ASP A 6 2.03 29.10 13.41
CA ASP A 6 1.15 29.93 14.24
C ASP A 6 1.47 31.44 14.14
N ASN A 7 2.75 31.79 13.88
CA ASN A 7 3.16 33.20 13.79
C ASN A 7 3.31 33.71 12.34
N GLU A 8 3.68 32.84 11.38
CA GLU A 8 3.96 33.23 9.98
C GLU A 8 2.94 32.64 8.99
N GLY A 9 2.04 31.77 9.44
CA GLY A 9 1.14 31.05 8.55
C GLY A 9 1.85 30.07 7.61
N LEU A 10 3.12 29.74 7.88
CA LEU A 10 3.90 28.83 7.08
C LEU A 10 3.49 27.39 7.37
N THR A 11 3.10 26.67 6.34
CA THR A 11 2.70 25.25 6.41
C THR A 11 3.37 24.44 5.33
N GLY A 12 3.34 23.10 5.49
CA GLY A 12 3.85 22.17 4.48
C GLY A 12 5.32 22.41 4.13
N GLU A 13 5.64 22.37 2.85
CA GLU A 13 6.99 22.44 2.32
C GLU A 13 7.75 23.72 2.69
N LYS A 14 7.06 24.89 2.68
CA LYS A 14 7.69 26.17 3.05
C LYS A 14 8.14 26.17 4.50
N ALA A 15 7.32 25.69 5.43
CA ALA A 15 7.69 25.57 6.84
C ALA A 15 8.86 24.61 7.04
N LEU A 16 8.86 23.48 6.32
CA LEU A 16 9.93 22.50 6.36
C LEU A 16 11.26 23.10 5.86
N ARG A 17 11.23 23.76 4.71
CA ARG A 17 12.40 24.38 4.11
C ARG A 17 13.00 25.45 5.04
N THR A 18 12.18 26.33 5.60
CA THR A 18 12.64 27.33 6.57
C THR A 18 13.24 26.70 7.82
N LEU A 19 12.61 25.64 8.34
CA LEU A 19 13.18 24.88 9.47
C LEU A 19 14.52 24.24 9.11
N SER A 20 14.63 23.66 7.90
CA SER A 20 15.86 23.04 7.41
C SER A 20 17.02 24.02 7.40
N TYR A 21 16.81 25.22 6.86
CA TYR A 21 17.85 26.25 6.83
C TYR A 21 18.32 26.65 8.23
N LEU A 22 17.39 26.79 9.17
CA LEU A 22 17.74 27.16 10.55
C LEU A 22 18.47 26.02 11.27
N LEU A 23 18.09 24.76 11.02
CA LEU A 23 18.81 23.60 11.57
C LEU A 23 20.20 23.47 10.97
N ILE A 24 20.35 23.71 9.67
CA ILE A 24 21.64 23.71 8.99
C ILE A 24 22.57 24.77 9.57
N LEU A 25 22.07 25.97 9.77
CA LEU A 25 22.85 27.02 10.44
C LEU A 25 23.33 26.61 11.82
N LYS A 26 22.45 25.95 12.58
CA LYS A 26 22.83 25.47 13.92
C LYS A 26 23.89 24.36 13.86
N LEU A 27 23.80 23.47 12.88
CA LEU A 27 24.81 22.42 12.64
C LEU A 27 26.12 22.96 12.11
N LEU A 28 26.09 24.02 11.31
CA LEU A 28 27.31 24.66 10.77
C LEU A 28 28.02 25.59 11.79
N GLU A 29 27.33 26.01 12.85
CA GLU A 29 27.88 26.91 13.86
C GLU A 29 29.28 26.52 14.38
N PRO A 30 29.60 25.24 14.67
CA PRO A 30 30.94 24.82 15.07
C PRO A 30 32.00 24.95 13.97
N HIS A 31 31.57 24.96 12.69
CA HIS A 31 32.48 24.99 11.54
C HIS A 31 32.79 26.38 11.04
N PHE A 32 32.12 27.43 11.53
CA PHE A 32 32.42 28.80 11.18
C PHE A 32 33.83 29.19 11.64
N GLY A 33 34.67 29.63 10.70
CA GLY A 33 36.08 29.91 10.91
C GLY A 33 37.01 28.71 10.64
N GLY A 34 36.44 27.54 10.33
CA GLY A 34 37.14 26.31 9.93
C GLY A 34 36.78 25.89 8.52
N GLU A 35 35.85 24.87 8.37
CA GLU A 35 35.42 24.39 7.05
C GLU A 35 34.62 25.43 6.26
N ILE A 36 33.96 26.36 6.95
CA ILE A 36 33.29 27.52 6.35
C ILE A 36 34.08 28.75 6.81
N ASN A 37 35.13 29.07 6.10
CA ASN A 37 35.91 30.27 6.33
C ASN A 37 35.32 31.42 5.55
N ILE A 38 35.12 32.55 6.22
CA ILE A 38 34.60 33.77 5.59
C ILE A 38 35.55 34.28 4.49
N ASP A 39 36.81 33.94 4.56
CA ASP A 39 37.80 34.32 3.52
C ASP A 39 37.66 33.48 2.23
N ASP A 40 36.95 32.39 2.23
CA ASP A 40 36.76 31.51 1.07
C ASP A 40 35.68 31.99 0.09
N TYR A 41 34.98 33.07 0.40
CA TYR A 41 33.96 33.62 -0.50
C TYR A 41 34.36 34.96 -1.08
N GLU A 42 33.98 35.21 -2.31
CA GLU A 42 34.20 36.49 -2.99
C GLU A 42 33.30 37.55 -2.42
N TYR A 43 33.82 38.40 -1.59
CA TYR A 43 33.13 39.52 -1.00
C TYR A 43 33.57 40.82 -1.69
N ASP A 44 32.68 41.61 -2.15
CA ASP A 44 32.99 42.92 -2.73
C ASP A 44 33.17 43.97 -1.63
N PHE A 45 34.41 44.09 -1.19
CA PHE A 45 34.83 45.09 -0.22
C PHE A 45 35.30 46.40 -0.87
N SER A 46 35.10 46.57 -2.20
CA SER A 46 35.64 47.71 -2.92
C SER A 46 35.20 49.07 -2.41
N HIS A 47 34.16 49.09 -1.59
CA HIS A 47 33.58 50.30 -0.98
C HIS A 47 33.97 50.47 0.50
N ILE A 48 34.79 49.61 1.07
CA ILE A 48 35.18 49.62 2.46
C ILE A 48 36.71 49.82 2.57
N GLU A 49 37.17 50.67 3.48
CA GLU A 49 38.61 50.88 3.77
C GLU A 49 39.21 49.61 4.39
N ASP A 50 40.46 49.28 4.07
CA ASP A 50 41.20 48.08 4.49
C ASP A 50 41.14 47.83 5.99
N GLU A 51 41.26 48.86 6.82
CA GLU A 51 41.15 48.72 8.28
C GLU A 51 39.74 48.31 8.74
N MET A 52 38.72 48.57 7.94
CA MET A 52 37.35 48.21 8.26
C MET A 52 37.01 46.82 7.80
N ILE A 53 37.75 46.24 6.87
CA ILE A 53 37.49 44.87 6.35
C ILE A 53 37.63 43.83 7.46
N GLU A 54 38.71 43.86 8.21
CA GLU A 54 38.98 42.95 9.32
C GLU A 54 37.88 43.06 10.42
N LYS A 55 37.49 44.28 10.73
CA LYS A 55 36.44 44.59 11.69
C LYS A 55 35.07 44.06 11.17
N HIS A 56 34.86 44.17 9.89
CA HIS A 56 33.62 43.67 9.23
C HIS A 56 33.55 42.14 9.23
N LYS A 57 34.67 41.48 8.90
CA LYS A 57 34.79 40.02 8.99
C LYS A 57 34.54 39.49 10.40
N ASN A 58 35.17 40.14 11.41
CA ASN A 58 34.97 39.77 12.82
C ASN A 58 33.48 39.92 13.24
N LYS A 59 32.80 40.98 12.78
CA LYS A 59 31.40 41.19 13.03
C LYS A 59 30.54 40.11 12.39
N LEU A 60 30.87 39.66 11.19
CA LEU A 60 30.19 38.56 10.52
C LEU A 60 30.29 37.26 11.31
N LEU A 61 31.48 36.93 11.80
CA LEU A 61 31.69 35.76 12.67
C LEU A 61 30.89 35.81 13.97
N GLU A 62 30.69 37.01 14.52
CA GLU A 62 29.87 37.20 15.72
C GLU A 62 28.39 36.89 15.43
N ILE A 63 27.85 37.37 14.32
CA ILE A 63 26.39 37.22 14.01
C ILE A 63 25.98 35.82 13.56
N VAL A 64 26.88 34.97 13.14
CA VAL A 64 26.53 33.59 12.72
C VAL A 64 26.30 32.63 13.89
N ARG A 65 26.72 33.01 15.12
CA ARG A 65 26.58 32.20 16.32
C ARG A 65 25.20 32.38 16.94
N PHE A 66 24.51 31.32 17.23
CA PHE A 66 23.15 31.34 17.83
C PHE A 66 23.15 32.00 19.21
N SER A 67 24.18 31.83 20.00
CA SER A 67 24.36 32.52 21.29
C SER A 67 24.37 34.04 21.13
N ASN A 68 25.04 34.54 20.10
CA ASN A 68 25.11 35.97 19.82
C ASN A 68 23.76 36.47 19.24
N LEU A 69 23.21 35.75 18.28
CA LEU A 69 21.88 36.06 17.71
C LEU A 69 20.78 36.04 18.79
N SER A 70 20.85 35.13 19.76
CA SER A 70 19.90 35.06 20.88
C SER A 70 20.01 36.25 21.83
N ASN A 71 21.17 36.85 21.95
CA ASN A 71 21.41 38.03 22.80
C ASN A 71 21.18 39.37 22.05
N GLU A 72 20.96 39.31 20.72
CA GLU A 72 20.74 40.50 19.89
C GLU A 72 19.33 41.08 20.12
N LYS A 73 19.20 42.39 19.85
CA LYS A 73 17.88 43.09 19.85
C LYS A 73 17.01 42.55 18.72
N GLU A 74 15.73 42.35 19.00
CA GLU A 74 14.77 41.79 18.01
C GLU A 74 14.81 42.52 16.65
N ASP A 75 15.00 43.83 16.65
CA ASP A 75 15.02 44.65 15.42
C ASP A 75 16.22 44.34 14.52
N ASN A 76 17.35 43.92 15.11
CA ASN A 76 18.58 43.65 14.38
C ASN A 76 18.61 42.19 13.85
N ILE A 77 17.87 41.29 14.44
CA ILE A 77 17.92 39.87 14.06
C ILE A 77 17.57 39.65 12.58
N PRO A 78 16.45 40.18 12.03
CA PRO A 78 16.13 39.98 10.60
C PRO A 78 17.21 40.54 9.67
N VAL A 79 17.83 41.66 10.05
CA VAL A 79 18.90 42.30 9.26
C VAL A 79 20.15 41.38 9.28
N ASN A 80 20.56 40.87 10.44
CA ASN A 80 21.67 39.96 10.58
C ASN A 80 21.42 38.64 9.83
N MET A 81 20.20 38.07 9.90
CA MET A 81 19.83 36.85 9.21
C MET A 81 19.81 37.01 7.69
N LYS A 82 19.35 38.15 7.20
CA LYS A 82 19.42 38.49 5.77
C LYS A 82 20.88 38.65 5.32
N TYR A 83 21.70 39.32 6.08
CA TYR A 83 23.10 39.49 5.77
C TYR A 83 23.84 38.14 5.75
N LEU A 84 23.61 37.30 6.77
CA LEU A 84 24.14 35.96 6.83
C LEU A 84 23.75 35.14 5.58
N TRP A 85 22.49 35.26 5.11
CA TRP A 85 22.06 34.56 3.92
C TRP A 85 22.68 35.08 2.64
N ASP A 86 22.49 36.38 2.36
CA ASP A 86 22.79 36.97 1.05
C ASP A 86 24.29 37.21 0.83
N ASP A 87 25.04 37.51 1.92
CA ASP A 87 26.42 37.93 1.81
C ASP A 87 27.41 36.84 2.22
N ILE A 88 27.04 35.93 3.10
CA ILE A 88 27.90 34.83 3.54
C ILE A 88 27.56 33.53 2.87
N LEU A 89 26.40 32.96 3.21
CA LEU A 89 26.06 31.58 2.88
C LEU A 89 25.76 31.36 1.38
N SER A 90 25.19 32.35 0.71
CA SER A 90 24.90 32.24 -0.73
C SER A 90 26.13 32.44 -1.62
N ASN A 91 27.24 32.98 -1.07
CA ASN A 91 28.47 33.20 -1.81
C ASN A 91 29.55 32.14 -1.49
N HIS A 92 29.47 31.47 -0.32
CA HIS A 92 30.45 30.48 0.07
C HIS A 92 30.36 29.22 -0.80
N PRO A 93 31.47 28.67 -1.33
CA PRO A 93 31.47 27.49 -2.22
C PRO A 93 30.70 26.28 -1.70
N THR A 94 30.79 26.03 -0.39
CA THR A 94 30.15 24.87 0.26
C THR A 94 28.68 25.03 0.46
N THR A 95 28.17 26.24 0.76
CA THR A 95 26.76 26.44 1.18
C THR A 95 25.89 27.10 0.12
N LYS A 96 26.48 27.67 -0.95
CA LYS A 96 25.76 28.36 -2.03
C LYS A 96 24.68 27.50 -2.73
N ASN A 97 24.84 26.18 -2.71
CA ASN A 97 23.86 25.26 -3.28
C ASN A 97 22.65 25.05 -2.37
N ILE A 98 22.75 25.37 -1.09
CA ILE A 98 21.65 25.33 -0.11
C ILE A 98 20.99 26.71 -0.01
N PHE A 99 21.79 27.74 0.23
CA PHE A 99 21.32 29.11 0.46
C PHE A 99 21.40 29.90 -0.85
N LEU A 100 20.32 29.86 -1.62
CA LEU A 100 20.29 30.54 -2.91
C LEU A 100 20.14 32.05 -2.74
N LYS A 101 21.00 32.83 -3.40
CA LYS A 101 21.00 34.29 -3.34
C LYS A 101 19.62 34.88 -3.66
N GLY A 102 19.18 35.84 -2.84
CA GLY A 102 17.90 36.52 -3.01
C GLY A 102 16.66 35.78 -2.54
N LYS A 103 16.77 34.54 -2.01
CA LYS A 103 15.61 33.83 -1.45
C LYS A 103 15.34 34.18 0.02
N GLY A 104 16.31 34.06 0.89
CA GLY A 104 16.18 34.34 2.32
C GLY A 104 15.29 33.34 3.07
N PHE A 105 15.12 33.62 4.37
CA PHE A 105 14.17 32.86 5.21
C PHE A 105 12.75 33.38 4.97
N ASP A 106 11.78 32.51 4.87
CA ASP A 106 10.36 32.86 4.69
C ASP A 106 9.71 33.38 6.01
N ILE A 107 10.47 34.08 6.87
CA ILE A 107 10.04 34.66 8.14
C ILE A 107 9.93 36.18 8.00
N GLN A 108 8.76 36.73 8.34
CA GLN A 108 8.49 38.16 8.22
C GLN A 108 8.58 38.89 9.57
N HIS A 109 8.18 38.23 10.66
CA HIS A 109 8.10 38.86 11.96
C HIS A 109 9.40 38.69 12.79
N LYS A 110 9.95 39.77 13.27
CA LYS A 110 11.15 39.77 14.13
C LYS A 110 10.99 38.90 15.38
N SER A 111 9.80 38.92 15.99
CA SER A 111 9.49 38.09 17.17
C SER A 111 9.51 36.59 16.88
N THR A 112 9.20 36.18 15.64
CA THR A 112 9.31 34.79 15.21
C THR A 112 10.76 34.34 15.09
N TYR A 113 11.61 35.17 14.48
CA TYR A 113 13.05 34.93 14.48
C TYR A 113 13.59 34.74 15.89
N LYS A 114 13.28 35.68 16.80
CA LYS A 114 13.74 35.64 18.19
C LYS A 114 13.33 34.33 18.87
N LYS A 115 12.06 33.97 18.83
CA LYS A 115 11.54 32.71 19.42
C LYS A 115 12.22 31.46 18.89
N ILE A 116 12.50 31.39 17.58
CA ILE A 116 13.12 30.21 16.97
C ILE A 116 14.60 30.18 17.33
N ILE A 117 15.30 31.31 17.25
CA ILE A 117 16.73 31.41 17.60
C ILE A 117 16.94 31.02 19.05
N ASP A 118 16.14 31.58 19.99
CA ASP A 118 16.23 31.24 21.41
C ASP A 118 16.00 29.75 21.63
N LYS A 119 15.00 29.19 20.92
CA LYS A 119 14.71 27.72 21.01
C LYS A 119 15.88 26.89 20.49
N LEU A 120 16.46 27.23 19.36
CA LEU A 120 17.60 26.50 18.79
C LEU A 120 18.87 26.74 19.61
N ASN A 121 19.09 27.91 20.16
CA ASN A 121 20.20 28.17 21.04
C ASN A 121 20.17 27.34 22.33
N SER A 122 18.98 27.01 22.81
CA SER A 122 18.79 26.14 23.99
C SER A 122 19.07 24.66 23.73
N ILE A 123 19.29 24.25 22.47
CA ILE A 123 19.53 22.87 22.07
C ILE A 123 21.01 22.69 21.78
N ASP A 124 21.64 21.79 22.52
CA ASP A 124 23.03 21.35 22.21
C ASP A 124 22.95 20.17 21.22
N LEU A 125 23.31 20.45 19.97
CA LEU A 125 23.37 19.44 18.91
C LEU A 125 24.74 18.75 18.85
N SER A 126 25.75 19.23 19.58
CA SER A 126 27.11 18.67 19.55
C SER A 126 27.19 17.25 20.14
N GLN A 127 26.25 16.90 21.02
CA GLN A 127 26.12 15.57 21.65
C GLN A 127 25.09 14.66 20.97
N THR A 128 24.41 15.18 19.96
CA THR A 128 23.35 14.41 19.28
C THR A 128 23.96 13.56 18.18
N GLU A 129 23.70 12.25 18.21
CA GLU A 129 24.08 11.37 17.11
C GLU A 129 23.34 11.81 15.84
N TYR A 130 24.06 11.99 14.74
CA TYR A 130 23.48 12.43 13.46
C TYR A 130 22.38 11.49 12.96
N ASP A 131 22.49 10.19 13.24
CA ASP A 131 21.45 9.22 12.90
C ASP A 131 20.11 9.52 13.58
N VAL A 132 20.12 9.96 14.84
CA VAL A 132 18.91 10.31 15.58
C VAL A 132 18.28 11.58 15.00
N LEU A 133 19.10 12.59 14.74
CA LEU A 133 18.66 13.85 14.15
C LEU A 133 18.13 13.65 12.72
N GLY A 134 18.85 12.86 11.92
CA GLY A 134 18.45 12.52 10.55
C GLY A 134 17.13 11.75 10.49
N ASN A 135 16.96 10.75 11.35
CA ASN A 135 15.71 9.99 11.42
C ASN A 135 14.53 10.87 11.83
N ALA A 136 14.69 11.73 12.82
CA ALA A 136 13.66 12.69 13.24
C ALA A 136 13.32 13.68 12.11
N TYR A 137 14.33 14.14 11.38
CA TYR A 137 14.12 15.06 10.26
C TYR A 137 13.46 14.36 9.08
N GLU A 138 13.82 13.13 8.76
CA GLU A 138 13.16 12.33 7.71
C GLU A 138 11.70 12.03 8.05
N GLU A 139 11.38 11.81 9.32
CA GLU A 139 9.99 11.65 9.78
C GLU A 139 9.19 12.93 9.53
N VAL A 140 9.75 14.10 9.82
CA VAL A 140 9.10 15.39 9.54
C VAL A 140 8.93 15.62 8.03
N ILE A 141 9.91 15.27 7.20
CA ILE A 141 9.80 15.32 5.74
C ILE A 141 8.63 14.42 5.30
N GLN A 142 8.58 13.21 5.79
CA GLN A 142 7.55 12.24 5.46
C GLN A 142 6.15 12.78 5.80
N ASP A 143 5.94 13.28 7.00
CA ASP A 143 4.65 13.81 7.45
C ASP A 143 4.17 15.00 6.60
N ILE A 144 5.07 15.84 6.16
CA ILE A 144 4.75 17.03 5.35
C ILE A 144 4.54 16.68 3.88
N MET A 145 5.38 15.82 3.33
CA MET A 145 5.29 15.41 1.92
C MET A 145 4.13 14.46 1.69
N THR A 146 3.62 13.78 2.73
CA THR A 146 2.41 12.94 2.65
C THR A 146 1.12 13.73 2.43
N GLY A 147 1.11 15.02 2.62
CA GLY A 147 -0.09 15.89 2.51
C GLY A 147 -0.32 16.59 1.17
N LYS A 148 0.57 16.50 0.16
CA LYS A 148 0.45 17.28 -1.09
C LYS A 148 0.96 16.60 -2.35
N VAL A 149 0.11 16.69 -3.31
CA VAL A 149 0.15 16.63 -4.75
C VAL A 149 1.39 17.31 -5.32
N LEU A 150 2.30 16.52 -5.90
CA LEU A 150 3.14 16.89 -7.05
C LEU A 150 4.07 15.75 -7.45
N GLY A 151 3.52 14.57 -7.82
CA GLY A 151 4.25 13.58 -8.63
C GLY A 151 5.55 13.00 -8.06
N GLN A 152 5.96 13.39 -6.86
CA GLN A 152 7.16 12.91 -6.21
C GLN A 152 6.79 11.83 -5.21
N PHE A 153 7.24 10.61 -5.47
CA PHE A 153 6.93 9.46 -4.66
C PHE A 153 8.00 9.30 -3.56
N PHE A 154 7.62 9.62 -2.32
CA PHE A 154 8.46 9.32 -1.17
C PHE A 154 8.56 7.79 -0.99
N THR A 155 9.79 7.26 -0.98
CA THR A 155 10.00 5.84 -0.75
C THR A 155 10.00 5.55 0.76
N GLN A 156 9.16 4.62 1.19
CA GLN A 156 9.04 4.25 2.60
C GLN A 156 10.37 3.75 3.17
N PRO A 157 10.71 4.09 4.43
CA PRO A 157 12.00 3.70 5.05
C PRO A 157 12.27 2.20 5.01
N LEU A 158 11.25 1.36 5.23
CA LEU A 158 11.39 -0.10 5.18
C LEU A 158 11.79 -0.60 3.78
N VAL A 159 11.22 0.00 2.72
CA VAL A 159 11.59 -0.34 1.34
C VAL A 159 13.03 0.09 1.04
N LYS A 160 13.43 1.29 1.47
CA LYS A 160 14.82 1.77 1.30
C LYS A 160 15.81 0.82 1.98
N LYS A 161 15.56 0.44 3.24
CA LYS A 161 16.39 -0.51 4.00
C LYS A 161 16.46 -1.87 3.31
N MET A 162 15.35 -2.41 2.84
CA MET A 162 15.32 -3.67 2.11
C MET A 162 16.17 -3.58 0.83
N MET A 163 16.03 -2.51 0.03
CA MET A 163 16.80 -2.34 -1.20
C MET A 163 18.31 -2.20 -0.93
N VAL A 164 18.70 -1.47 0.12
CA VAL A 164 20.12 -1.37 0.52
C VAL A 164 20.67 -2.72 0.99
N LYS A 165 19.93 -3.46 1.81
CA LYS A 165 20.31 -4.83 2.20
C LYS A 165 20.47 -5.76 0.98
N LEU A 166 19.61 -5.61 -0.01
CA LEU A 166 19.60 -6.43 -1.22
C LEU A 166 20.88 -6.23 -2.06
N ILE A 167 21.33 -4.98 -2.25
CA ILE A 167 22.57 -4.69 -2.95
C ILE A 167 23.79 -4.98 -2.08
N ASN A 168 23.67 -4.97 -0.75
CA ASN A 168 24.74 -5.27 0.22
C ASN A 168 26.04 -4.53 -0.11
N PRO A 169 26.08 -3.19 0.01
CA PRO A 169 27.27 -2.41 -0.28
C PRO A 169 28.38 -2.67 0.74
N GLN A 170 29.65 -2.47 0.33
CA GLN A 170 30.79 -2.77 1.16
C GLN A 170 31.57 -1.53 1.55
N ILE A 171 32.19 -1.59 2.74
CA ILE A 171 33.28 -0.71 3.15
C ILE A 171 34.56 -1.53 3.20
N TYR A 172 35.65 -0.95 2.68
CA TYR A 172 36.95 -1.59 2.54
C TYR A 172 37.89 -1.19 3.67
N PRO A 173 38.98 -1.96 3.89
CA PRO A 173 39.93 -1.68 4.99
C PRO A 173 40.60 -0.30 4.93
N ASP A 174 40.67 0.32 3.74
CA ASP A 174 41.20 1.70 3.57
C ASP A 174 40.13 2.77 3.86
N GLY A 175 38.96 2.40 4.31
CA GLY A 175 37.84 3.30 4.64
C GLY A 175 37.00 3.72 3.44
N LYS A 176 37.38 3.35 2.22
CA LYS A 176 36.58 3.62 1.01
C LYS A 176 35.37 2.70 0.93
N ILE A 177 34.37 3.11 0.14
CA ILE A 177 33.11 2.40 -0.01
C ILE A 177 32.83 2.08 -1.47
N ASP A 178 31.94 1.11 -1.72
CA ASP A 178 31.33 0.99 -3.02
C ASP A 178 30.61 2.29 -3.37
N THR A 179 30.85 2.83 -4.56
CA THR A 179 30.20 4.08 -4.99
C THR A 179 28.71 3.87 -5.25
N CYS A 180 27.87 4.80 -4.80
CA CYS A 180 26.42 4.76 -4.99
C CYS A 180 25.92 5.95 -5.81
N GLY A 181 25.05 5.69 -6.80
CA GLY A 181 24.36 6.69 -7.56
C GLY A 181 22.83 6.60 -7.40
N ASP A 182 22.19 7.76 -7.24
CA ASP A 182 20.72 7.89 -7.31
C ASP A 182 20.38 8.95 -8.36
N PRO A 183 19.97 8.55 -9.57
CA PRO A 183 19.63 9.48 -10.65
C PRO A 183 18.31 10.22 -10.45
N THR A 184 17.53 9.88 -9.42
CA THR A 184 16.23 10.45 -9.08
C THR A 184 16.12 10.62 -7.57
N MET A 185 17.12 11.32 -6.99
CA MET A 185 17.39 11.23 -5.56
C MET A 185 16.27 11.77 -4.66
N GLY A 186 15.33 12.58 -5.20
CA GLY A 186 14.29 13.17 -4.40
C GLY A 186 14.88 13.93 -3.22
N THR A 187 14.49 13.60 -2.01
CA THR A 187 15.01 14.18 -0.76
C THR A 187 16.31 13.52 -0.25
N GLY A 188 16.96 12.67 -1.04
CA GLY A 188 18.23 12.00 -0.70
C GLY A 188 18.08 10.73 0.16
N GLY A 189 16.87 10.26 0.36
CA GLY A 189 16.56 9.17 1.30
C GLY A 189 17.30 7.85 1.03
N PHE A 190 17.53 7.48 -0.23
CA PHE A 190 18.35 6.29 -0.55
C PHE A 190 19.82 6.48 -0.19
N LEU A 191 20.38 7.64 -0.49
CA LEU A 191 21.80 7.93 -0.20
C LEU A 191 22.05 7.95 1.31
N ILE A 192 21.12 8.51 2.09
CA ILE A 192 21.18 8.50 3.56
C ILE A 192 21.10 7.07 4.09
N THR A 193 20.13 6.29 3.64
CA THR A 193 19.97 4.88 4.08
C THR A 193 21.21 4.05 3.69
N TYR A 194 21.78 4.31 2.52
CA TYR A 194 23.02 3.68 2.08
C TYR A 194 24.19 4.04 3.00
N LEU A 195 24.37 5.31 3.29
CA LEU A 195 25.42 5.80 4.19
C LEU A 195 25.29 5.20 5.59
N GLN A 196 24.08 5.21 6.17
CA GLN A 196 23.82 4.60 7.48
C GLN A 196 24.20 3.12 7.51
N TYR A 197 23.85 2.37 6.46
CA TYR A 197 24.22 0.96 6.35
C TYR A 197 25.75 0.77 6.31
N ILE A 198 26.47 1.61 5.57
CA ILE A 198 27.93 1.60 5.50
C ILE A 198 28.55 1.95 6.86
N LEU A 199 28.05 2.95 7.57
CA LEU A 199 28.57 3.36 8.87
C LEU A 199 28.34 2.26 9.93
N GLN A 200 27.20 1.56 9.89
CA GLN A 200 26.96 0.39 10.73
C GLN A 200 27.99 -0.72 10.45
N GLN A 201 28.29 -0.99 9.17
CA GLN A 201 29.35 -1.94 8.83
C GLN A 201 30.73 -1.47 9.29
N ALA A 202 31.04 -0.18 9.14
CA ALA A 202 32.30 0.41 9.58
C ALA A 202 32.51 0.18 11.08
N THR A 203 31.49 0.46 11.87
CA THR A 203 31.51 0.21 13.32
C THR A 203 31.69 -1.28 13.63
N ALA A 204 30.90 -2.15 13.00
CA ALA A 204 30.98 -3.60 13.23
C ALA A 204 32.34 -4.21 12.85
N LYS A 205 33.00 -3.67 11.81
CA LYS A 205 34.30 -4.13 11.31
C LYS A 205 35.49 -3.36 11.92
N ASN A 206 35.22 -2.36 12.76
CA ASN A 206 36.21 -1.43 13.31
C ASN A 206 37.07 -0.75 12.22
N ILE A 207 36.43 -0.30 11.15
CA ILE A 207 37.05 0.42 10.03
C ILE A 207 36.74 1.91 10.18
N LYS A 208 37.75 2.77 10.07
CA LYS A 208 37.54 4.22 10.03
C LYS A 208 37.10 4.62 8.61
N PRO A 209 35.92 5.23 8.41
CA PRO A 209 35.48 5.68 7.09
C PRO A 209 36.39 6.77 6.52
N ASP A 210 36.71 6.66 5.24
CA ASP A 210 37.37 7.74 4.49
C ASP A 210 36.35 8.78 4.08
N TRP A 211 36.11 9.73 4.98
CA TRP A 211 35.10 10.78 4.75
C TRP A 211 35.43 11.67 3.54
N ASN A 212 36.73 11.85 3.23
CA ASN A 212 37.09 12.61 2.04
C ASN A 212 36.54 11.89 0.79
N PHE A 213 36.87 10.59 0.66
CA PHE A 213 36.35 9.78 -0.46
C PHE A 213 34.82 9.75 -0.47
N ILE A 214 34.16 9.54 0.67
CA ILE A 214 32.70 9.43 0.77
C ILE A 214 32.02 10.72 0.28
N LYS A 215 32.54 11.89 0.68
CA LYS A 215 31.97 13.21 0.30
C LYS A 215 32.22 13.56 -1.17
N THR A 216 33.39 13.22 -1.71
CA THR A 216 33.79 13.65 -3.05
C THR A 216 33.50 12.64 -4.15
N GLU A 217 33.55 11.33 -3.82
CA GLU A 217 33.44 10.25 -4.79
C GLU A 217 32.47 9.16 -4.41
N GLY A 218 32.16 8.95 -3.13
CA GLY A 218 31.38 7.80 -2.65
C GLY A 218 29.92 7.85 -3.05
N LEU A 219 29.29 9.01 -2.92
CA LEU A 219 27.86 9.19 -3.14
C LEU A 219 27.58 10.22 -4.23
N TYR A 220 26.59 9.90 -5.07
CA TYR A 220 26.13 10.79 -6.13
C TYR A 220 24.59 10.82 -6.16
N GLY A 221 24.04 12.01 -6.28
CA GLY A 221 22.60 12.18 -6.46
C GLY A 221 22.27 13.25 -7.50
N LYS A 222 21.15 13.07 -8.21
CA LYS A 222 20.67 14.07 -9.16
C LYS A 222 19.17 14.26 -9.01
N GLU A 223 18.74 15.54 -8.92
CA GLU A 223 17.33 15.91 -8.75
C GLU A 223 16.98 17.06 -9.70
N LEU A 224 15.82 16.95 -10.35
CA LEU A 224 15.37 17.95 -11.31
C LEU A 224 14.75 19.17 -10.65
N ASP A 225 13.89 18.92 -9.65
CA ASP A 225 13.16 19.98 -8.95
C ASP A 225 14.09 20.75 -7.98
N PRO A 226 14.19 22.09 -8.14
CA PRO A 226 15.11 22.88 -7.33
C PRO A 226 14.80 22.87 -5.83
N ASP A 227 13.53 22.84 -5.46
CA ASP A 227 13.15 22.87 -4.05
C ASP A 227 13.42 21.51 -3.39
N THR A 228 13.11 20.41 -4.07
CA THR A 228 13.45 19.04 -3.62
C THR A 228 14.95 18.81 -3.57
N TYR A 229 15.70 19.33 -4.55
CA TYR A 229 17.16 19.30 -4.51
C TYR A 229 17.74 19.97 -3.26
N GLN A 230 17.25 21.17 -2.91
CA GLN A 230 17.66 21.85 -1.68
C GLN A 230 17.34 21.03 -0.43
N LEU A 231 16.15 20.41 -0.39
CA LEU A 231 15.80 19.51 0.71
C LEU A 231 16.74 18.30 0.77
N ALA A 232 17.14 17.73 -0.37
CA ALA A 232 18.08 16.61 -0.41
C ALA A 232 19.45 16.98 0.17
N VAL A 233 20.03 18.10 -0.28
CA VAL A 233 21.32 18.58 0.23
C VAL A 233 21.23 18.86 1.74
N SER A 234 20.15 19.48 2.17
CA SER A 234 19.88 19.76 3.58
C SER A 234 19.76 18.48 4.40
N ASN A 235 19.00 17.51 3.89
CA ASN A 235 18.78 16.22 4.56
C ASN A 235 20.06 15.42 4.68
N MET A 236 20.87 15.38 3.63
CA MET A 236 22.20 14.72 3.66
C MET A 236 23.11 15.34 4.72
N LEU A 237 23.16 16.68 4.81
CA LEU A 237 23.96 17.37 5.82
C LEU A 237 23.44 17.10 7.23
N ILE A 238 22.12 17.20 7.46
CA ILE A 238 21.52 17.00 8.79
C ILE A 238 21.73 15.56 9.26
N SER A 239 21.65 14.59 8.35
CA SER A 239 21.74 13.16 8.68
C SER A 239 23.19 12.65 8.82
N SER A 240 24.19 13.39 8.36
CA SER A 240 25.59 12.93 8.35
C SER A 240 26.59 13.88 9.01
N GLY A 241 26.20 15.14 9.18
CA GLY A 241 27.14 16.21 9.60
C GLY A 241 28.11 16.64 8.51
N HIS A 242 27.99 16.17 7.28
CA HIS A 242 28.92 16.40 6.20
C HIS A 242 28.26 16.95 4.94
N MET A 243 28.98 17.82 4.22
CA MET A 243 28.62 18.30 2.90
C MET A 243 29.10 17.35 1.81
N PHE A 244 28.26 17.06 0.83
CA PHE A 244 28.56 16.18 -0.30
C PHE A 244 28.73 17.01 -1.58
N GLU A 245 29.82 16.79 -2.31
CA GLU A 245 30.14 17.57 -3.51
C GLU A 245 29.40 17.13 -4.77
N LYS A 246 28.94 15.88 -4.80
CA LYS A 246 28.37 15.26 -6.02
C LYS A 246 26.85 15.10 -5.95
N LEU A 247 26.18 16.06 -5.33
CA LEU A 247 24.73 16.22 -5.43
C LEU A 247 24.44 17.28 -6.49
N ASP A 248 23.85 16.88 -7.61
CA ASP A 248 23.65 17.73 -8.78
C ASP A 248 22.18 18.06 -8.97
N ARG A 249 21.90 19.25 -9.51
CA ARG A 249 20.57 19.64 -9.97
C ARG A 249 20.49 19.49 -11.48
N GLY A 250 19.47 18.78 -11.96
CA GLY A 250 19.23 18.67 -13.40
C GLY A 250 18.47 17.42 -13.83
N ASP A 251 18.22 17.35 -15.13
CA ASP A 251 17.53 16.21 -15.76
C ASP A 251 18.52 15.04 -15.94
N SER A 252 18.18 13.89 -15.38
CA SER A 252 19.04 12.69 -15.41
C SER A 252 18.89 11.87 -16.69
N ILE A 253 17.86 12.14 -17.48
CA ILE A 253 17.58 11.41 -18.72
C ILE A 253 17.97 12.23 -19.95
N ARG A 254 17.59 13.51 -20.02
CA ARG A 254 17.97 14.36 -21.15
C ARG A 254 19.46 14.70 -21.15
N VAL A 255 20.05 14.77 -19.95
CA VAL A 255 21.48 15.02 -19.74
C VAL A 255 22.10 13.81 -19.05
N PRO A 256 22.79 12.92 -19.80
CA PRO A 256 23.28 11.66 -19.26
C PRO A 256 24.28 11.87 -18.13
N ILE A 257 24.17 11.02 -17.12
CA ILE A 257 25.17 10.88 -16.08
C ILE A 257 26.24 9.94 -16.64
N THR A 258 27.43 10.48 -16.97
CA THR A 258 28.53 9.72 -17.57
C THR A 258 29.33 8.92 -16.57
N ARG A 259 29.24 9.27 -15.30
CA ARG A 259 29.87 8.56 -14.19
C ARG A 259 29.30 7.16 -14.03
N LYS A 260 30.17 6.21 -13.66
CA LYS A 260 29.81 4.79 -13.42
C LYS A 260 29.89 4.49 -11.93
N PHE A 261 28.93 3.71 -11.44
CA PHE A 261 28.73 3.37 -10.03
C PHE A 261 28.82 1.87 -9.76
N ASP A 262 29.30 1.49 -8.58
CA ASP A 262 29.24 0.12 -8.10
C ASP A 262 27.80 -0.27 -7.76
N ASN A 263 27.03 0.67 -7.23
CA ASN A 263 25.64 0.47 -6.85
C ASN A 263 24.75 1.62 -7.34
N ILE A 264 23.52 1.29 -7.74
CA ILE A 264 22.47 2.27 -8.03
C ILE A 264 21.21 1.89 -7.25
N LEU A 265 20.66 2.87 -6.55
CA LEU A 265 19.36 2.85 -5.92
C LEU A 265 18.51 3.94 -6.54
N ALA A 266 17.28 3.62 -6.95
CA ALA A 266 16.44 4.61 -7.59
C ALA A 266 14.95 4.31 -7.39
N ASN A 267 14.16 5.38 -7.35
CA ASN A 267 12.71 5.34 -7.51
C ASN A 267 12.32 6.37 -8.59
N PRO A 268 12.43 6.01 -9.87
CA PRO A 268 12.11 6.92 -10.98
C PRO A 268 10.64 7.36 -10.94
N PRO A 269 10.32 8.58 -11.37
CA PRO A 269 8.94 9.05 -11.41
C PRO A 269 8.11 8.27 -12.43
N PHE A 270 6.89 7.85 -12.02
CA PHE A 270 5.98 7.06 -12.84
C PHE A 270 5.04 7.96 -13.65
N GLY A 271 4.71 7.52 -14.88
CA GLY A 271 3.66 8.15 -15.69
C GLY A 271 3.98 9.55 -16.19
N ILE A 272 5.24 9.93 -16.28
CA ILE A 272 5.65 11.22 -16.87
C ILE A 272 5.16 11.28 -18.31
N LYS A 273 4.40 12.32 -18.62
CA LYS A 273 3.99 12.67 -19.98
C LYS A 273 4.94 13.73 -20.56
N GLY A 274 5.31 13.57 -21.83
CA GLY A 274 6.12 14.57 -22.54
C GLY A 274 7.64 14.35 -22.50
N LEU A 275 8.10 13.21 -21.97
CA LEU A 275 9.47 12.78 -22.14
C LEU A 275 9.59 12.12 -23.52
N LYS A 276 10.18 12.82 -24.48
CA LYS A 276 10.33 12.31 -25.86
C LYS A 276 11.78 12.01 -26.16
N TYR A 277 12.03 10.83 -26.70
CA TYR A 277 13.37 10.39 -27.08
C TYR A 277 14.05 11.36 -28.04
N ASP A 278 13.31 11.96 -28.97
CA ASP A 278 13.87 12.86 -29.98
C ASP A 278 14.30 14.22 -29.39
N ASP A 279 13.83 14.58 -28.20
CA ASP A 279 14.23 15.81 -27.49
C ASP A 279 15.65 15.72 -26.88
N PHE A 280 16.26 14.54 -26.85
CA PHE A 280 17.57 14.31 -26.25
C PHE A 280 18.66 14.74 -27.23
N GLN A 281 19.46 15.73 -26.83
CA GLN A 281 20.49 16.34 -27.67
C GLN A 281 21.89 15.74 -27.50
N SER A 282 22.08 14.84 -26.52
CA SER A 282 23.38 14.26 -26.19
C SER A 282 23.92 13.40 -27.33
N PRO A 283 25.22 13.53 -27.71
CA PRO A 283 25.88 12.62 -28.64
C PRO A 283 25.97 11.18 -28.09
N LEU A 284 25.91 11.01 -26.78
CA LEU A 284 25.94 9.69 -26.11
C LEU A 284 24.57 9.00 -26.11
N LYS A 285 23.55 9.59 -26.72
CA LYS A 285 22.18 9.08 -26.71
C LYS A 285 22.08 7.60 -27.13
N SER A 286 22.80 7.21 -28.14
CA SER A 286 22.84 5.82 -28.64
C SER A 286 23.51 4.84 -27.67
N GLU A 287 24.27 5.33 -26.71
CA GLU A 287 24.97 4.51 -25.71
C GLU A 287 24.12 4.32 -24.45
N TYR A 288 23.56 5.41 -23.91
CA TYR A 288 22.85 5.35 -22.63
C TYR A 288 21.36 5.01 -22.78
N VAL A 289 20.71 5.29 -23.91
CA VAL A 289 19.33 4.90 -24.23
C VAL A 289 19.22 4.35 -25.65
N PRO A 290 19.86 3.20 -25.93
CA PRO A 290 20.00 2.66 -27.30
C PRO A 290 18.66 2.29 -27.95
N ILE A 291 17.64 1.94 -27.17
CA ILE A 291 16.31 1.61 -27.65
C ILE A 291 15.43 2.85 -27.64
N LYS A 292 15.00 3.29 -28.83
CA LYS A 292 14.15 4.47 -28.96
C LYS A 292 12.76 4.23 -28.37
N THR A 293 12.40 5.01 -27.37
CA THR A 293 11.09 4.97 -26.72
C THR A 293 10.78 6.32 -26.07
N ASP A 294 9.49 6.65 -25.94
CA ASP A 294 9.01 7.79 -25.17
C ASP A 294 8.48 7.35 -23.79
N ASN A 295 8.64 6.08 -23.45
CA ASN A 295 8.24 5.54 -22.15
C ASN A 295 9.32 5.83 -21.11
N ALA A 296 8.96 6.57 -20.06
CA ALA A 296 9.89 7.02 -19.02
C ALA A 296 10.56 5.84 -18.29
N VAL A 297 9.80 4.82 -17.91
CA VAL A 297 10.33 3.62 -17.21
C VAL A 297 11.40 2.94 -18.04
N SER A 298 11.11 2.73 -19.33
CA SER A 298 12.03 2.11 -20.28
C SER A 298 13.29 2.95 -20.52
N LEU A 299 13.19 4.28 -20.50
CA LEU A 299 14.35 5.17 -20.62
C LEU A 299 15.22 5.11 -19.36
N PHE A 300 14.60 5.15 -18.17
CA PHE A 300 15.34 5.05 -16.91
C PHE A 300 16.07 3.72 -16.75
N ILE A 301 15.45 2.58 -17.12
CA ILE A 301 16.11 1.26 -17.10
C ILE A 301 17.39 1.28 -17.94
N GLN A 302 17.33 1.79 -19.16
CA GLN A 302 18.47 1.86 -20.05
C GLN A 302 19.57 2.78 -19.52
N ALA A 303 19.21 3.97 -19.05
CA ALA A 303 20.15 4.94 -18.46
C ALA A 303 20.83 4.37 -17.20
N ILE A 304 20.09 3.67 -16.34
CA ILE A 304 20.61 2.98 -15.16
C ILE A 304 21.64 1.90 -15.56
N ILE A 305 21.32 1.07 -16.55
CA ILE A 305 22.25 0.06 -17.06
C ILE A 305 23.55 0.73 -17.57
N TYR A 306 23.44 1.86 -18.24
CA TYR A 306 24.59 2.62 -18.70
C TYR A 306 25.46 3.13 -17.54
N MET A 307 24.84 3.67 -16.47
CA MET A 307 25.52 4.21 -15.30
C MET A 307 26.18 3.16 -14.40
N LEU A 308 25.86 1.88 -14.53
CA LEU A 308 26.50 0.82 -13.73
C LEU A 308 27.89 0.45 -14.26
N LYS A 309 28.82 0.19 -13.36
CA LYS A 309 30.05 -0.55 -13.65
C LYS A 309 29.74 -2.02 -13.99
N ILE A 310 30.66 -2.72 -14.62
CA ILE A 310 30.58 -4.17 -14.75
C ILE A 310 30.61 -4.80 -13.35
N ASN A 311 29.72 -5.74 -13.07
CA ASN A 311 29.38 -6.32 -11.78
C ASN A 311 28.74 -5.33 -10.78
N GLY A 312 28.44 -4.11 -11.22
CA GLY A 312 27.64 -3.17 -10.44
C GLY A 312 26.22 -3.66 -10.25
N LYS A 313 25.63 -3.33 -9.11
CA LYS A 313 24.32 -3.79 -8.66
C LYS A 313 23.28 -2.67 -8.71
N CYS A 314 22.07 -2.99 -9.05
CA CYS A 314 20.96 -2.04 -9.02
C CYS A 314 19.77 -2.63 -8.27
N ALA A 315 19.16 -1.81 -7.41
CA ALA A 315 17.79 -2.02 -6.96
C ALA A 315 16.96 -0.78 -7.33
N VAL A 316 15.93 -0.98 -8.15
CA VAL A 316 15.10 0.11 -8.67
C VAL A 316 13.62 -0.19 -8.50
N VAL A 317 12.84 0.79 -8.03
CA VAL A 317 11.38 0.70 -7.92
C VAL A 317 10.77 0.99 -9.27
N LEU A 318 9.89 0.12 -9.74
CA LEU A 318 9.19 0.24 -11.01
C LEU A 318 7.69 -0.01 -10.84
N PRO A 319 6.83 0.58 -11.68
CA PRO A 319 5.40 0.28 -11.66
C PRO A 319 5.12 -1.13 -12.18
N ASP A 320 4.22 -1.86 -11.50
CA ASP A 320 3.71 -3.15 -11.97
C ASP A 320 2.65 -2.90 -13.05
N GLY A 321 3.06 -2.89 -14.30
CA GLY A 321 2.20 -2.53 -15.43
C GLY A 321 2.67 -3.05 -16.77
N GLN A 322 2.13 -2.49 -17.85
CA GLN A 322 2.40 -2.89 -19.23
C GLN A 322 3.88 -2.90 -19.58
N ASP A 323 4.69 -2.08 -18.95
CA ASP A 323 6.14 -2.02 -19.12
C ASP A 323 6.80 -3.38 -18.82
N LEU A 324 6.25 -4.12 -17.87
CA LEU A 324 6.80 -5.39 -17.42
C LEU A 324 6.24 -6.60 -18.16
N PHE A 325 5.00 -6.56 -18.63
CA PHE A 325 4.35 -7.76 -19.16
C PHE A 325 3.65 -7.63 -20.50
N SER A 326 3.74 -6.48 -21.20
CA SER A 326 3.20 -6.37 -22.55
C SER A 326 3.88 -7.37 -23.49
N LYS A 327 3.06 -8.23 -24.15
CA LYS A 327 3.50 -9.21 -25.15
C LYS A 327 3.34 -8.71 -26.58
N THR A 328 2.73 -7.54 -26.76
CA THR A 328 2.40 -6.97 -28.08
C THR A 328 3.21 -5.74 -28.42
N ASN A 329 3.71 -5.00 -27.39
CA ASN A 329 4.53 -3.82 -27.62
C ASN A 329 6.00 -4.23 -27.82
N LYS A 330 6.44 -4.25 -29.07
CA LYS A 330 7.81 -4.67 -29.45
C LYS A 330 8.91 -3.86 -28.75
N THR A 331 8.68 -2.56 -28.52
CA THR A 331 9.66 -1.71 -27.84
C THR A 331 9.83 -2.09 -26.37
N LEU A 332 8.73 -2.33 -25.66
CA LEU A 332 8.77 -2.77 -24.25
C LEU A 332 9.40 -4.17 -24.13
N ILE A 333 9.10 -5.07 -25.07
CA ILE A 333 9.74 -6.39 -25.17
C ILE A 333 11.26 -6.21 -25.35
N ALA A 334 11.68 -5.35 -26.30
CA ALA A 334 13.09 -5.11 -26.58
C ALA A 334 13.86 -4.55 -25.38
N VAL A 335 13.25 -3.66 -24.58
CA VAL A 335 13.88 -3.14 -23.36
C VAL A 335 14.09 -4.23 -22.32
N ARG A 336 13.12 -5.12 -22.12
CA ARG A 336 13.25 -6.27 -21.21
C ARG A 336 14.31 -7.27 -21.71
N GLU A 337 14.32 -7.56 -23.02
CA GLU A 337 15.37 -8.38 -23.64
C GLU A 337 16.75 -7.76 -23.44
N TYR A 338 16.90 -6.44 -23.68
CA TYR A 338 18.14 -5.70 -23.47
C TYR A 338 18.62 -5.82 -22.02
N LEU A 339 17.73 -5.62 -21.05
CA LEU A 339 18.03 -5.77 -19.62
C LEU A 339 18.60 -7.18 -19.34
N MET A 340 17.94 -8.25 -19.78
CA MET A 340 18.32 -9.62 -19.46
C MET A 340 19.56 -10.12 -20.22
N LYS A 341 19.89 -9.47 -21.34
CA LYS A 341 21.12 -9.74 -22.10
C LYS A 341 22.33 -8.95 -21.64
N THR A 342 22.09 -7.80 -21.00
CA THR A 342 23.16 -6.94 -20.45
C THR A 342 23.41 -7.26 -18.98
N CYS A 343 22.35 -7.56 -18.24
CA CYS A 343 22.37 -7.77 -16.81
C CYS A 343 21.85 -9.17 -16.43
N ASP A 344 22.28 -9.65 -15.29
CA ASP A 344 21.67 -10.77 -14.58
C ASP A 344 20.54 -10.22 -13.68
N LEU A 345 19.31 -10.26 -14.20
CA LEU A 345 18.09 -9.91 -13.44
C LEU A 345 17.80 -11.06 -12.47
N LYS A 346 18.06 -10.83 -11.19
CA LYS A 346 17.99 -11.85 -10.15
C LYS A 346 16.62 -11.95 -9.51
N GLU A 347 16.08 -10.79 -9.11
CA GLU A 347 14.85 -10.76 -8.31
C GLU A 347 13.91 -9.65 -8.77
N ILE A 348 12.62 -9.95 -8.74
CA ILE A 348 11.53 -8.98 -8.82
C ILE A 348 10.70 -9.14 -7.57
N ILE A 349 10.65 -8.07 -6.75
CA ILE A 349 10.05 -8.08 -5.42
C ILE A 349 8.83 -7.19 -5.45
N TYR A 350 7.64 -7.76 -5.37
CA TYR A 350 6.37 -7.04 -5.35
C TYR A 350 6.16 -6.38 -3.99
N LEU A 351 5.79 -5.12 -4.03
CA LEU A 351 5.51 -4.33 -2.84
C LEU A 351 3.99 -4.31 -2.56
N PRO A 352 3.56 -4.28 -1.28
CA PRO A 352 2.15 -4.26 -0.94
C PRO A 352 1.46 -3.00 -1.46
N SER A 353 0.19 -3.14 -1.84
CA SER A 353 -0.64 -2.01 -2.28
C SER A 353 -0.75 -0.96 -1.16
N GLY A 354 -0.63 0.33 -1.53
CA GLY A 354 -0.72 1.44 -0.57
C GLY A 354 0.58 1.74 0.18
N ILE A 355 1.69 1.05 -0.12
CA ILE A 355 3.00 1.39 0.44
C ILE A 355 3.45 2.79 0.01
N PHE A 356 3.05 3.22 -1.18
CA PHE A 356 3.14 4.60 -1.64
C PHE A 356 1.78 5.26 -1.46
N THR A 357 1.63 6.07 -0.42
CA THR A 357 0.35 6.62 0.05
C THR A 357 -0.41 7.49 -0.96
N TYR A 358 0.25 7.92 -2.04
CA TYR A 358 -0.30 8.86 -3.05
C TYR A 358 -0.69 8.24 -4.36
N THR A 359 -0.46 6.95 -4.53
CA THR A 359 -0.77 6.26 -5.77
C THR A 359 -1.38 4.90 -5.49
N SER A 360 -2.40 4.56 -6.26
CA SER A 360 -2.93 3.21 -6.35
C SER A 360 -2.10 2.30 -7.28
N ILE A 361 -1.03 2.82 -7.86
CA ILE A 361 -0.16 2.07 -8.77
C ILE A 361 0.60 1.03 -7.95
N LYS A 362 0.44 -0.23 -8.30
CA LYS A 362 1.25 -1.30 -7.76
C LYS A 362 2.68 -1.17 -8.24
N THR A 363 3.61 -1.50 -7.38
CA THR A 363 5.03 -1.36 -7.65
C THR A 363 5.79 -2.62 -7.27
N CYS A 364 6.95 -2.77 -7.89
CA CYS A 364 7.90 -3.83 -7.57
C CYS A 364 9.34 -3.29 -7.59
N VAL A 365 10.24 -3.98 -6.93
CA VAL A 365 11.67 -3.68 -6.96
C VAL A 365 12.37 -4.67 -7.88
N PHE A 366 13.10 -4.16 -8.86
CA PHE A 366 14.00 -4.94 -9.68
C PHE A 366 15.39 -4.95 -9.07
N TYR A 367 15.93 -6.14 -8.86
CA TYR A 367 17.32 -6.34 -8.47
C TYR A 367 18.11 -7.05 -9.55
N PHE A 368 19.10 -6.37 -10.08
CA PHE A 368 19.96 -6.92 -11.14
C PHE A 368 21.42 -6.49 -11.00
N VAL A 369 22.29 -7.26 -11.65
CA VAL A 369 23.74 -7.06 -11.69
C VAL A 369 24.17 -6.92 -13.14
N LYS A 370 24.83 -5.81 -13.49
CA LYS A 370 25.38 -5.62 -14.84
C LYS A 370 26.52 -6.60 -15.12
N LYS A 371 26.47 -7.29 -16.24
CA LYS A 371 27.49 -8.31 -16.59
C LYS A 371 28.31 -7.95 -17.82
N ARG A 372 27.80 -7.08 -18.69
CA ARG A 372 28.52 -6.60 -19.87
C ARG A 372 28.05 -5.22 -20.29
N GLU A 373 28.79 -4.56 -21.19
CA GLU A 373 28.35 -3.27 -21.72
C GLU A 373 27.14 -3.44 -22.65
N GLY A 374 26.27 -2.44 -22.68
CA GLY A 374 25.06 -2.47 -23.52
C GLY A 374 25.38 -2.40 -25.01
N THR A 375 26.49 -1.76 -25.36
CA THR A 375 27.04 -1.70 -26.75
C THR A 375 27.37 -3.07 -27.31
N ASP A 376 27.74 -4.02 -26.44
CA ASP A 376 28.11 -5.38 -26.85
C ASP A 376 26.90 -6.29 -27.07
N VAL A 377 25.72 -5.79 -26.71
CA VAL A 377 24.46 -6.56 -26.75
C VAL A 377 23.62 -6.22 -27.96
N LEU A 378 23.55 -4.95 -28.31
CA LEU A 378 22.74 -4.46 -29.43
C LEU A 378 23.52 -4.55 -30.76
N GLU A 379 23.11 -5.44 -31.63
CA GLU A 379 23.65 -5.50 -33.00
C GLU A 379 23.09 -4.34 -33.83
N THR A 380 23.97 -3.53 -34.40
CA THR A 380 23.63 -2.35 -35.20
C THR A 380 23.11 -2.69 -36.59
N ASN A 381 21.93 -3.32 -36.71
CA ASN A 381 21.20 -3.47 -37.96
C ASN A 381 19.73 -3.12 -37.76
N ILE A 382 19.44 -1.80 -37.76
CA ILE A 382 18.09 -1.28 -37.72
C ILE A 382 17.49 -1.35 -39.12
N LYS A 383 16.69 -2.37 -39.39
CA LYS A 383 15.78 -2.34 -40.55
C LYS A 383 14.53 -1.52 -40.16
N VAL A 384 14.44 -0.31 -40.65
CA VAL A 384 13.21 0.47 -40.58
C VAL A 384 12.21 -0.14 -41.55
N SER A 385 11.21 -0.87 -41.03
CA SER A 385 10.06 -1.28 -41.85
C SER A 385 9.24 -0.04 -42.20
N LYS A 386 9.13 0.26 -43.53
CA LYS A 386 8.37 1.38 -44.08
C LYS A 386 6.87 1.11 -44.20
N THR A 387 6.33 0.05 -43.67
CA THR A 387 4.91 -0.30 -43.80
C THR A 387 4.10 0.13 -42.60
N GLN A 388 3.24 1.07 -42.88
CA GLN A 388 2.07 1.57 -42.17
C GLN A 388 1.65 0.87 -40.89
N LYS A 389 1.48 1.66 -39.80
CA LYS A 389 0.77 1.38 -38.56
C LYS A 389 1.44 0.51 -37.50
N GLU A 390 2.61 -0.03 -37.67
CA GLU A 390 3.32 -0.66 -36.54
C GLU A 390 4.34 0.31 -35.96
N THR A 391 4.05 0.82 -34.78
CA THR A 391 4.94 1.58 -33.89
C THR A 391 5.95 0.63 -33.25
N GLY A 392 6.91 0.10 -33.99
CA GLY A 392 7.93 -0.76 -33.43
C GLY A 392 9.14 -0.83 -34.35
N ARG A 393 10.34 -0.63 -33.79
CA ARG A 393 11.61 -0.91 -34.46
C ARG A 393 12.00 -2.35 -34.12
N ASP A 394 12.44 -3.11 -35.13
CA ASP A 394 13.02 -4.42 -34.85
C ASP A 394 14.46 -4.24 -34.38
N TYR A 395 14.72 -4.65 -33.14
CA TYR A 395 16.05 -4.67 -32.56
C TYR A 395 16.61 -6.08 -32.65
N LYS A 396 17.88 -6.18 -33.04
CA LYS A 396 18.63 -7.45 -33.00
C LYS A 396 19.60 -7.40 -31.84
N PHE A 397 19.55 -8.41 -31.02
CA PHE A 397 20.41 -8.57 -29.87
C PHE A 397 21.32 -9.80 -30.00
N SER A 398 22.46 -9.79 -29.33
CA SER A 398 23.32 -10.95 -29.15
C SER A 398 22.52 -12.17 -28.66
N LYS A 399 22.92 -13.37 -29.01
CA LYS A 399 22.19 -14.60 -28.67
C LYS A 399 22.20 -14.91 -27.17
N THR A 400 23.25 -14.53 -26.44
CA THR A 400 23.48 -14.97 -25.06
C THR A 400 22.80 -14.05 -24.05
N HIS A 401 22.03 -14.63 -23.15
CA HIS A 401 21.50 -13.95 -21.96
C HIS A 401 22.50 -13.97 -20.80
N GLN A 402 22.50 -12.93 -19.98
CA GLN A 402 23.25 -12.90 -18.72
C GLN A 402 22.36 -13.35 -17.56
N THR A 403 21.05 -13.13 -17.67
CA THR A 403 20.04 -13.69 -16.78
C THR A 403 19.85 -15.17 -17.11
N THR A 404 19.95 -16.03 -16.10
CA THR A 404 19.68 -17.47 -16.24
C THR A 404 18.30 -17.85 -15.71
N LYS A 405 17.86 -17.16 -14.67
CA LYS A 405 16.54 -17.31 -14.03
C LYS A 405 16.17 -16.05 -13.29
N VAL A 406 14.89 -15.81 -13.09
CA VAL A 406 14.36 -14.70 -12.30
C VAL A 406 13.53 -15.25 -11.15
N LYS A 407 13.77 -14.75 -9.95
CA LYS A 407 12.98 -15.05 -8.76
C LYS A 407 11.97 -13.95 -8.50
N PHE A 408 10.73 -14.32 -8.34
CA PHE A 408 9.64 -13.41 -8.02
C PHE A 408 9.26 -13.57 -6.55
N TYR A 409 9.18 -12.45 -5.83
CA TYR A 409 8.87 -12.43 -4.41
C TYR A 409 7.71 -11.49 -4.12
N ASP A 410 6.94 -11.80 -3.09
CA ASP A 410 6.09 -10.88 -2.36
C ASP A 410 6.82 -10.41 -1.10
N TYR A 411 6.72 -9.12 -0.78
CA TYR A 411 7.42 -8.54 0.37
C TYR A 411 6.44 -8.06 1.43
N ASN A 412 6.59 -8.59 2.64
CA ASN A 412 5.93 -8.08 3.82
C ASN A 412 6.86 -7.08 4.55
N PRO A 413 6.62 -5.76 4.42
CA PRO A 413 7.49 -4.75 5.04
C PRO A 413 7.41 -4.73 6.56
N TYR A 414 6.35 -5.25 7.17
CA TYR A 414 6.17 -5.26 8.62
C TYR A 414 7.00 -6.34 9.30
N GLU A 415 7.22 -7.44 8.61
CA GLU A 415 8.03 -8.57 9.09
C GLU A 415 9.43 -8.60 8.46
N ASP A 416 9.73 -7.66 7.53
CA ASP A 416 10.96 -7.64 6.71
C ASP A 416 11.23 -8.97 6.01
N VAL A 417 10.17 -9.64 5.53
CA VAL A 417 10.24 -10.98 4.92
C VAL A 417 9.88 -10.94 3.44
N LYS A 418 10.70 -11.60 2.63
CA LYS A 418 10.43 -11.89 1.23
C LYS A 418 9.93 -13.32 1.07
N ASN A 419 8.70 -13.50 0.58
CA ASN A 419 8.12 -14.80 0.29
C ASN A 419 8.33 -15.13 -1.20
N LEU A 420 9.01 -16.23 -1.51
CA LEU A 420 9.19 -16.65 -2.89
C LEU A 420 7.85 -17.06 -3.49
N LEU A 421 7.47 -16.42 -4.59
CA LEU A 421 6.27 -16.76 -5.36
C LEU A 421 6.58 -17.83 -6.40
N VAL A 422 7.59 -17.58 -7.23
CA VAL A 422 8.02 -18.50 -8.28
C VAL A 422 9.45 -18.17 -8.72
N GLU A 423 10.19 -19.19 -9.14
CA GLU A 423 11.49 -19.07 -9.83
C GLU A 423 11.31 -19.51 -11.29
N VAL A 424 11.67 -18.65 -12.24
CA VAL A 424 11.40 -18.86 -13.65
C VAL A 424 12.71 -18.89 -14.45
N PRO A 425 13.04 -20.00 -15.13
CA PRO A 425 14.18 -20.07 -16.03
C PRO A 425 14.03 -19.10 -17.22
N ILE A 426 15.16 -18.61 -17.74
CA ILE A 426 15.16 -17.61 -18.81
C ILE A 426 14.47 -18.12 -20.08
N GLU A 427 14.56 -19.42 -20.37
CA GLU A 427 13.93 -20.03 -21.56
C GLU A 427 12.40 -19.85 -21.54
N LYS A 428 11.78 -19.99 -20.37
CA LYS A 428 10.34 -19.74 -20.19
C LYS A 428 9.99 -18.26 -20.36
N ILE A 429 10.83 -17.37 -19.87
CA ILE A 429 10.64 -15.92 -20.04
C ILE A 429 10.75 -15.53 -21.50
N VAL A 430 11.73 -16.05 -22.21
CA VAL A 430 11.95 -15.83 -23.66
C VAL A 430 10.75 -16.34 -24.46
N SER A 431 10.31 -17.57 -24.23
CA SER A 431 9.16 -18.17 -24.93
C SER A 431 7.86 -17.41 -24.69
N ASN A 432 7.77 -16.68 -23.58
CA ASN A 432 6.63 -15.83 -23.19
C ASN A 432 6.84 -14.34 -23.51
N SER A 433 7.59 -14.03 -24.57
CA SER A 433 7.83 -12.66 -25.04
C SER A 433 8.45 -11.75 -23.96
N TYR A 434 9.34 -12.28 -23.17
CA TYR A 434 9.98 -11.58 -22.01
C TYR A 434 8.98 -10.99 -21.02
N SER A 435 7.79 -11.57 -20.88
CA SER A 435 6.84 -11.15 -19.84
C SER A 435 7.44 -11.37 -18.45
N LEU A 436 7.27 -10.38 -17.57
CA LEU A 436 7.69 -10.43 -16.17
C LEU A 436 6.49 -10.45 -15.22
N ASN A 437 5.35 -10.92 -15.70
CA ASN A 437 4.18 -11.17 -14.88
C ASN A 437 4.30 -12.56 -14.22
N TYR A 438 4.63 -12.58 -12.92
CA TYR A 438 4.80 -13.84 -12.18
C TYR A 438 3.57 -14.75 -12.24
N ALA A 439 2.35 -14.17 -12.26
CA ALA A 439 1.12 -14.95 -12.30
C ALA A 439 0.97 -15.84 -13.55
N GLU A 440 1.70 -15.51 -14.64
CA GLU A 440 1.72 -16.32 -15.84
C GLU A 440 2.58 -17.57 -15.67
N TYR A 441 3.51 -17.57 -14.70
CA TYR A 441 4.44 -18.64 -14.40
C TYR A 441 4.06 -19.45 -13.17
N MET A 442 3.16 -18.91 -12.33
CA MET A 442 2.59 -19.64 -11.18
C MET A 442 1.52 -20.67 -11.60
N LYS A 443 1.11 -20.66 -12.86
CA LYS A 443 0.34 -21.77 -13.37
C LYS A 443 1.31 -22.93 -13.43
N ASP A 444 1.14 -23.88 -12.52
CA ASP A 444 1.87 -25.12 -12.50
C ASP A 444 2.01 -25.63 -13.93
N GLU A 445 3.23 -25.95 -14.35
CA GLU A 445 3.43 -27.03 -15.29
C GLU A 445 3.02 -28.27 -14.52
N THR A 446 1.71 -28.32 -14.40
CA THR A 446 0.85 -29.38 -14.02
C THR A 446 1.54 -30.71 -14.10
N GLU A 447 1.40 -31.38 -13.14
CA GLU A 447 0.35 -32.46 -13.10
C GLU A 447 -0.74 -32.10 -14.12
N GLU A 448 -0.69 -32.69 -15.34
CA GLU A 448 -1.85 -32.77 -16.22
C GLU A 448 -2.97 -33.26 -15.32
N GLU A 449 -3.94 -32.34 -15.04
CA GLU A 449 -5.08 -32.72 -14.21
C GLU A 449 -5.67 -33.97 -14.84
N GLN A 450 -5.35 -35.13 -14.30
CA GLN A 450 -5.91 -36.39 -14.78
C GLN A 450 -7.35 -36.45 -14.31
N TYR A 451 -8.24 -36.38 -15.27
CA TYR A 451 -9.66 -36.53 -15.02
C TYR A 451 -10.08 -37.99 -15.20
N GLU A 452 -11.20 -38.38 -14.56
CA GLU A 452 -11.81 -39.70 -14.81
C GLU A 452 -12.07 -39.91 -16.30
N GLU A 453 -12.01 -41.15 -16.74
CA GLU A 453 -12.29 -41.50 -18.13
C GLU A 453 -13.69 -41.00 -18.58
N GLY A 454 -13.74 -40.31 -19.70
CA GLY A 454 -14.96 -39.72 -20.21
C GLY A 454 -15.23 -38.26 -19.78
N VAL A 455 -14.41 -37.66 -18.92
CA VAL A 455 -14.51 -36.24 -18.59
C VAL A 455 -13.88 -35.39 -19.70
N VAL A 456 -14.64 -34.45 -20.24
CA VAL A 456 -14.16 -33.51 -21.28
C VAL A 456 -13.94 -32.14 -20.64
N VAL A 457 -12.75 -31.59 -20.76
CA VAL A 457 -12.45 -30.23 -20.27
C VAL A 457 -12.69 -29.21 -21.38
N LYS A 458 -13.56 -28.24 -21.12
CA LYS A 458 -13.85 -27.12 -22.04
C LYS A 458 -13.76 -25.78 -21.33
N THR A 459 -13.59 -24.73 -22.10
CA THR A 459 -13.69 -23.35 -21.55
C THR A 459 -15.16 -22.96 -21.42
N LEU A 460 -15.48 -22.11 -20.45
CA LEU A 460 -16.84 -21.59 -20.32
C LEU A 460 -17.30 -20.84 -21.58
N GLY A 461 -16.38 -20.17 -22.29
CA GLY A 461 -16.67 -19.48 -23.55
C GLY A 461 -17.15 -20.42 -24.67
N GLU A 462 -16.65 -21.69 -24.70
CA GLU A 462 -17.09 -22.70 -25.65
C GLU A 462 -18.52 -23.22 -25.36
N VAL A 463 -18.83 -23.43 -24.07
CA VAL A 463 -20.06 -24.14 -23.67
C VAL A 463 -21.15 -23.25 -23.07
N CYS A 464 -20.86 -21.97 -22.74
CA CYS A 464 -21.82 -21.06 -22.12
C CYS A 464 -22.06 -19.79 -22.94
N LYS A 465 -23.23 -19.20 -22.78
CA LYS A 465 -23.58 -17.84 -23.20
C LYS A 465 -23.33 -16.90 -22.03
N PHE A 466 -22.84 -15.67 -22.32
CA PHE A 466 -22.52 -14.65 -21.35
C PHE A 466 -23.16 -13.32 -21.72
N ASP A 467 -23.96 -12.77 -20.82
CA ASP A 467 -24.43 -11.41 -20.85
C ASP A 467 -23.98 -10.67 -19.60
N ILE A 468 -23.67 -9.39 -19.75
CA ILE A 468 -23.23 -8.54 -18.62
C ILE A 468 -24.35 -7.56 -18.33
N GLY A 469 -24.66 -7.36 -17.04
CA GLY A 469 -25.60 -6.39 -16.57
C GLY A 469 -25.18 -4.95 -16.81
N GLY A 470 -25.99 -4.01 -16.35
CA GLY A 470 -25.77 -2.59 -16.46
C GLY A 470 -26.38 -1.82 -15.30
N THR A 471 -25.96 -0.59 -15.12
CA THR A 471 -26.48 0.32 -14.10
C THR A 471 -27.06 1.55 -14.77
N PRO A 472 -28.38 1.83 -14.60
CA PRO A 472 -28.94 3.12 -14.99
C PRO A 472 -28.27 4.26 -14.24
N SER A 473 -28.22 5.47 -14.83
CA SER A 473 -27.57 6.60 -14.18
C SER A 473 -28.14 6.90 -12.80
N ARG A 474 -27.32 6.79 -11.76
CA ARG A 474 -27.71 7.02 -10.36
C ARG A 474 -28.06 8.50 -10.08
N SER A 475 -27.67 9.42 -10.94
CA SER A 475 -28.03 10.85 -10.83
C SER A 475 -29.49 11.13 -11.24
N LYS A 476 -30.21 10.15 -11.79
CA LYS A 476 -31.59 10.28 -12.25
C LYS A 476 -32.50 9.44 -11.39
N ASN A 477 -33.13 10.05 -10.38
CA ASN A 477 -34.07 9.40 -9.48
C ASN A 477 -35.25 8.72 -10.24
N GLU A 478 -35.70 9.29 -11.34
CA GLU A 478 -36.75 8.79 -12.21
C GLU A 478 -36.49 7.37 -12.77
N TYR A 479 -35.24 6.91 -12.74
CA TYR A 479 -34.86 5.55 -13.17
C TYR A 479 -35.04 4.50 -12.08
N TYR A 480 -35.24 4.91 -10.83
CA TYR A 480 -35.29 4.04 -9.65
C TYR A 480 -36.60 4.19 -8.86
N GLU A 481 -37.11 5.40 -8.74
CA GLU A 481 -38.28 5.73 -7.92
C GLU A 481 -39.53 5.09 -8.47
N ASN A 482 -40.23 4.31 -7.63
CA ASN A 482 -41.40 3.49 -8.02
C ASN A 482 -41.15 2.49 -9.15
N GLY A 483 -39.92 1.97 -9.27
CA GLY A 483 -39.57 0.95 -10.26
C GLY A 483 -40.31 -0.38 -10.00
N ASN A 484 -40.67 -1.08 -11.06
CA ASN A 484 -41.32 -2.41 -11.00
C ASN A 484 -40.39 -3.52 -11.49
N ASN A 485 -39.32 -3.20 -12.20
CA ASN A 485 -38.39 -4.18 -12.74
C ASN A 485 -37.35 -4.55 -11.70
N LEU A 486 -37.24 -5.82 -11.39
CA LEU A 486 -36.27 -6.35 -10.43
C LEU A 486 -34.85 -6.04 -10.90
N TRP A 487 -34.00 -5.46 -10.02
CA TRP A 487 -32.61 -5.12 -10.34
C TRP A 487 -31.67 -5.51 -9.18
N VAL A 488 -30.73 -6.42 -9.48
CA VAL A 488 -29.85 -7.07 -8.50
C VAL A 488 -28.49 -6.40 -8.44
N SER A 489 -28.01 -6.15 -7.25
CA SER A 489 -26.62 -5.76 -6.96
C SER A 489 -25.80 -6.95 -6.44
N VAL A 490 -24.46 -6.85 -6.50
CA VAL A 490 -23.56 -7.91 -6.00
C VAL A 490 -23.80 -8.28 -4.52
N ARG A 491 -24.34 -7.35 -3.72
CA ARG A 491 -24.65 -7.58 -2.30
C ARG A 491 -25.75 -8.60 -2.07
N GLU A 492 -26.59 -8.83 -3.08
CA GLU A 492 -27.73 -9.74 -3.02
C GLU A 492 -27.42 -11.14 -3.54
N LEU A 493 -26.22 -11.35 -4.10
CA LEU A 493 -25.76 -12.68 -4.52
C LEU A 493 -25.28 -13.48 -3.29
N ASN A 494 -26.21 -14.21 -2.69
CA ASN A 494 -25.96 -15.02 -1.48
C ASN A 494 -26.21 -16.51 -1.71
N GLY A 495 -26.15 -16.97 -2.96
CA GLY A 495 -26.51 -18.32 -3.35
C GLY A 495 -28.02 -18.51 -3.54
N GLY A 496 -28.41 -19.65 -4.13
CA GLY A 496 -29.80 -20.01 -4.35
C GLY A 496 -30.55 -19.15 -5.38
N TYR A 497 -31.88 -19.21 -5.36
CA TYR A 497 -32.73 -18.49 -6.30
C TYR A 497 -33.11 -17.10 -5.80
N ILE A 498 -33.07 -16.10 -6.68
CA ILE A 498 -33.54 -14.73 -6.43
C ILE A 498 -34.92 -14.54 -7.05
N TYR A 499 -35.93 -14.31 -6.23
CA TYR A 499 -37.33 -14.08 -6.65
C TYR A 499 -37.77 -12.63 -6.52
N ASP A 500 -37.12 -11.83 -5.67
CA ASP A 500 -37.34 -10.39 -5.47
C ASP A 500 -36.02 -9.68 -5.16
N THR A 501 -36.00 -8.35 -5.29
CA THR A 501 -34.80 -7.53 -5.12
C THR A 501 -35.06 -6.33 -4.22
N LYS A 502 -34.03 -5.87 -3.50
CA LYS A 502 -34.10 -4.67 -2.66
C LYS A 502 -34.32 -3.39 -3.45
N GLU A 503 -33.70 -3.31 -4.61
CA GLU A 503 -33.85 -2.19 -5.53
C GLU A 503 -34.57 -2.64 -6.79
N LYS A 504 -35.35 -1.73 -7.36
CA LYS A 504 -36.06 -1.92 -8.62
C LYS A 504 -35.79 -0.73 -9.52
N ILE A 505 -35.88 -0.93 -10.83
CA ILE A 505 -35.72 0.12 -11.82
C ILE A 505 -36.99 0.32 -12.62
N THR A 506 -37.20 1.53 -13.12
CA THR A 506 -38.38 1.86 -13.95
C THR A 506 -38.16 1.42 -15.39
N ASP A 507 -39.25 1.34 -16.18
CA ASP A 507 -39.15 1.09 -17.62
C ASP A 507 -38.30 2.16 -18.32
N LEU A 508 -38.36 3.39 -17.84
CA LEU A 508 -37.53 4.49 -18.34
C LEU A 508 -36.04 4.22 -18.06
N GLY A 509 -35.74 3.69 -16.86
CA GLY A 509 -34.36 3.26 -16.50
C GLY A 509 -33.89 2.11 -17.39
N VAL A 510 -34.76 1.14 -17.70
CA VAL A 510 -34.44 0.05 -18.63
C VAL A 510 -34.14 0.57 -20.03
N GLN A 511 -34.99 1.46 -20.58
CA GLN A 511 -34.87 1.96 -21.95
C GLN A 511 -33.63 2.87 -22.14
N ASN A 512 -33.23 3.62 -21.10
CA ASN A 512 -32.13 4.58 -21.17
C ASN A 512 -30.83 4.09 -20.54
N SER A 513 -30.64 2.78 -20.47
CA SER A 513 -29.41 2.18 -19.94
C SER A 513 -29.01 0.91 -20.71
N SER A 514 -27.84 0.37 -20.34
CA SER A 514 -27.31 -0.87 -20.93
C SER A 514 -27.72 -2.14 -20.19
N VAL A 515 -28.74 -2.08 -19.33
CA VAL A 515 -29.19 -3.24 -18.57
C VAL A 515 -29.67 -4.38 -19.47
N LYS A 516 -29.44 -5.61 -19.02
CA LYS A 516 -29.86 -6.83 -19.72
C LYS A 516 -30.88 -7.58 -18.86
N LEU A 517 -31.97 -8.04 -19.50
CA LEU A 517 -32.93 -8.91 -18.84
C LEU A 517 -32.40 -10.34 -18.84
N PHE A 518 -32.29 -10.91 -17.64
CA PHE A 518 -31.92 -12.31 -17.43
C PHE A 518 -33.17 -13.14 -17.18
N ALA A 519 -33.30 -14.21 -17.95
CA ALA A 519 -34.41 -15.15 -17.84
C ALA A 519 -34.23 -16.07 -16.61
N LYS A 520 -35.35 -16.70 -16.19
CA LYS A 520 -35.32 -17.73 -15.16
C LYS A 520 -34.26 -18.79 -15.45
N ASP A 521 -33.66 -19.32 -14.39
CA ASP A 521 -32.58 -20.33 -14.38
C ASP A 521 -31.24 -19.85 -14.96
N THR A 522 -31.06 -18.54 -15.27
CA THR A 522 -29.76 -17.95 -15.57
C THR A 522 -28.91 -17.89 -14.30
N ILE A 523 -27.66 -18.31 -14.36
CA ILE A 523 -26.70 -18.21 -13.26
C ILE A 523 -26.12 -16.81 -13.26
N LEU A 524 -26.19 -16.12 -12.13
CA LEU A 524 -25.59 -14.84 -11.88
C LEU A 524 -24.22 -15.06 -11.20
N PHE A 525 -23.18 -14.43 -11.72
CA PHE A 525 -21.82 -14.55 -11.22
C PHE A 525 -21.16 -13.17 -11.11
N SER A 526 -20.72 -12.81 -9.91
CA SER A 526 -19.99 -11.55 -9.71
C SER A 526 -18.54 -11.67 -10.18
N PHE A 527 -18.07 -10.75 -11.02
CA PHE A 527 -16.73 -10.76 -11.58
C PHE A 527 -15.94 -9.45 -11.34
N LYS A 528 -16.53 -8.51 -10.59
CA LYS A 528 -15.90 -7.27 -10.13
C LYS A 528 -16.19 -7.06 -8.64
N LEU A 529 -15.29 -6.41 -7.92
CA LEU A 529 -15.36 -6.05 -6.50
C LEU A 529 -15.31 -7.25 -5.54
N SER A 530 -16.22 -8.20 -5.66
CA SER A 530 -16.28 -9.44 -4.87
C SER A 530 -16.48 -10.60 -5.85
N ILE A 531 -15.39 -11.13 -6.39
CA ILE A 531 -15.41 -12.21 -7.38
C ILE A 531 -15.94 -13.50 -6.77
N GLY A 532 -16.76 -14.25 -7.55
CA GLY A 532 -17.20 -15.60 -7.19
C GLY A 532 -18.52 -15.69 -6.43
N LYS A 533 -19.20 -14.58 -6.14
CA LYS A 533 -20.56 -14.67 -5.61
C LYS A 533 -21.52 -15.11 -6.70
N THR A 534 -22.41 -16.04 -6.37
CA THR A 534 -23.36 -16.64 -7.30
C THR A 534 -24.80 -16.55 -6.80
N ALA A 535 -25.74 -16.61 -7.74
CA ALA A 535 -27.15 -16.87 -7.49
C ALA A 535 -27.80 -17.40 -8.78
N ILE A 536 -29.05 -17.85 -8.71
CA ILE A 536 -29.85 -18.26 -9.86
C ILE A 536 -31.07 -17.34 -9.99
N VAL A 537 -31.40 -16.95 -11.20
CA VAL A 537 -32.59 -16.14 -11.48
C VAL A 537 -33.86 -16.98 -11.25
N GLY A 538 -34.66 -16.59 -10.26
CA GLY A 538 -35.99 -17.19 -9.97
C GLY A 538 -37.09 -16.53 -10.78
N ASN A 539 -37.17 -15.19 -10.77
CA ASN A 539 -38.02 -14.37 -11.61
C ASN A 539 -37.17 -13.53 -12.55
N PRO A 540 -37.58 -13.27 -13.80
CA PRO A 540 -36.83 -12.44 -14.73
C PRO A 540 -36.42 -11.12 -14.08
N LEU A 541 -35.12 -10.76 -14.18
CA LEU A 541 -34.54 -9.61 -13.50
C LEU A 541 -33.39 -8.99 -14.29
N TYR A 542 -33.01 -7.80 -13.91
CA TYR A 542 -31.81 -7.07 -14.36
C TYR A 542 -30.72 -7.08 -13.30
N THR A 543 -29.49 -6.82 -13.69
CA THR A 543 -28.36 -6.75 -12.76
C THR A 543 -27.46 -5.56 -13.05
N ASN A 544 -26.59 -5.20 -12.09
CA ASN A 544 -25.57 -4.20 -12.32
C ASN A 544 -24.42 -4.74 -13.20
N GLU A 545 -23.49 -3.85 -13.63
CA GLU A 545 -22.36 -4.15 -14.53
C GLU A 545 -21.23 -4.99 -13.89
N ALA A 546 -21.35 -5.35 -12.63
CA ALA A 546 -20.40 -6.23 -11.94
C ALA A 546 -20.83 -7.69 -11.94
N ILE A 547 -22.00 -8.00 -12.52
CA ILE A 547 -22.59 -9.33 -12.57
C ILE A 547 -22.69 -9.79 -14.03
N ALA A 548 -22.23 -11.01 -14.29
CA ALA A 548 -22.45 -11.72 -15.54
C ALA A 548 -23.57 -12.76 -15.36
N GLY A 549 -24.50 -12.81 -16.31
CA GLY A 549 -25.43 -13.90 -16.47
C GLY A 549 -24.82 -14.99 -17.35
N ILE A 550 -24.80 -16.22 -16.87
CA ILE A 550 -24.18 -17.38 -17.50
C ILE A 550 -25.22 -18.45 -17.69
N LEU A 551 -25.30 -18.99 -18.88
CA LEU A 551 -26.24 -20.06 -19.22
C LEU A 551 -25.57 -21.07 -20.15
N SER A 552 -25.78 -22.34 -19.93
CA SER A 552 -25.33 -23.41 -20.83
C SER A 552 -25.89 -23.19 -22.25
N LYS A 553 -25.07 -23.41 -23.28
CA LYS A 553 -25.49 -23.41 -24.69
C LYS A 553 -26.26 -24.68 -25.07
N ASN A 554 -25.96 -25.80 -24.38
CA ASN A 554 -26.50 -27.10 -24.64
C ASN A 554 -26.62 -27.88 -23.30
N ASN A 555 -27.87 -28.06 -22.82
CA ASN A 555 -28.13 -28.73 -21.55
C ASN A 555 -27.92 -30.26 -21.63
N ASP A 556 -27.86 -30.85 -22.81
CA ASP A 556 -27.52 -32.27 -22.98
C ASP A 556 -26.01 -32.52 -22.80
N LEU A 557 -25.18 -31.45 -22.90
CA LEU A 557 -23.74 -31.51 -22.66
C LEU A 557 -23.39 -31.02 -21.25
N LEU A 558 -23.98 -29.88 -20.83
CA LEU A 558 -23.64 -29.22 -19.57
C LEU A 558 -24.95 -28.84 -18.83
N ASN A 559 -25.21 -29.53 -17.73
CA ASN A 559 -26.32 -29.24 -16.84
C ASN A 559 -26.13 -27.89 -16.14
N ASN A 560 -27.12 -27.03 -16.20
CA ASN A 560 -27.02 -25.67 -15.64
C ASN A 560 -26.80 -25.65 -14.11
N LYS A 561 -27.41 -26.59 -13.37
CA LYS A 561 -27.26 -26.70 -11.92
C LYS A 561 -25.85 -27.23 -11.53
N TYR A 562 -25.28 -28.13 -12.33
CA TYR A 562 -23.89 -28.57 -12.20
C TYR A 562 -22.94 -27.36 -12.41
N LEU A 563 -23.16 -26.58 -13.47
CA LEU A 563 -22.42 -25.36 -13.74
C LEU A 563 -22.52 -24.36 -12.58
N TYR A 564 -23.73 -24.18 -12.03
CA TYR A 564 -23.95 -23.31 -10.86
C TYR A 564 -23.12 -23.75 -9.67
N TYR A 565 -23.13 -25.03 -9.31
CA TYR A 565 -22.35 -25.54 -8.18
C TYR A 565 -20.86 -25.45 -8.44
N TYR A 566 -20.42 -25.75 -9.66
CA TYR A 566 -19.01 -25.59 -10.05
C TYR A 566 -18.52 -24.16 -9.83
N LEU A 567 -19.31 -23.18 -10.25
CA LEU A 567 -18.99 -21.76 -10.09
C LEU A 567 -19.10 -21.28 -8.63
N THR A 568 -19.96 -21.91 -7.82
CA THR A 568 -20.18 -21.53 -6.42
C THR A 568 -19.06 -22.06 -5.51
N ILE A 569 -18.57 -23.26 -5.77
CA ILE A 569 -17.66 -23.98 -4.90
C ILE A 569 -16.20 -23.62 -5.15
N ASN A 570 -15.82 -23.33 -6.41
CA ASN A 570 -14.46 -23.03 -6.76
C ASN A 570 -14.10 -21.56 -6.49
N ASP A 571 -12.89 -21.33 -6.00
CA ASP A 571 -12.37 -19.99 -5.76
C ASP A 571 -11.75 -19.41 -7.03
N PHE A 572 -12.41 -18.42 -7.60
CA PHE A 572 -11.95 -17.69 -8.76
C PHE A 572 -11.28 -16.34 -8.41
N SER A 573 -11.14 -15.99 -7.15
CA SER A 573 -10.53 -14.74 -6.70
C SER A 573 -9.10 -14.58 -7.21
N LYS A 574 -8.37 -15.70 -7.35
CA LYS A 574 -6.99 -15.76 -7.86
C LYS A 574 -6.89 -15.49 -9.38
N LEU A 575 -7.98 -15.57 -10.13
CA LEU A 575 -7.99 -15.26 -11.56
C LEU A 575 -8.09 -13.76 -11.84
N GLY A 576 -8.46 -12.96 -10.84
CA GLY A 576 -8.44 -11.49 -10.94
C GLY A 576 -7.01 -10.98 -10.85
N SER A 577 -6.61 -10.08 -11.74
CA SER A 577 -5.31 -9.40 -11.69
C SER A 577 -5.23 -8.50 -10.44
N GLY A 578 -4.68 -9.01 -9.35
CA GLY A 578 -4.45 -8.22 -8.13
C GLY A 578 -4.14 -9.07 -6.91
N ILE A 579 -3.00 -8.81 -6.27
CA ILE A 579 -2.42 -9.54 -5.12
C ILE A 579 -3.25 -9.44 -3.83
N LEU A 580 -4.29 -8.61 -3.78
CA LEU A 580 -5.15 -8.43 -2.61
C LEU A 580 -6.62 -8.35 -3.05
N GLY A 581 -7.30 -9.49 -3.19
CA GLY A 581 -8.78 -9.64 -3.06
C GLY A 581 -9.74 -8.70 -3.82
N ASN A 582 -9.25 -7.63 -4.44
CA ASN A 582 -10.02 -6.62 -5.16
C ASN A 582 -9.78 -6.63 -6.69
N GLY A 583 -9.29 -7.73 -7.24
CA GLY A 583 -9.15 -7.89 -8.68
C GLY A 583 -10.50 -7.92 -9.39
N SER A 584 -10.58 -7.35 -10.58
CA SER A 584 -11.73 -7.51 -11.47
C SER A 584 -11.37 -8.47 -12.60
N LEU A 585 -12.23 -9.43 -12.89
CA LEU A 585 -12.19 -10.21 -14.12
C LEU A 585 -12.82 -9.39 -15.25
N ASN A 586 -12.41 -9.62 -16.47
CA ASN A 586 -13.12 -9.14 -17.64
C ASN A 586 -13.86 -10.30 -18.33
N LYS A 587 -14.71 -9.97 -19.31
CA LYS A 587 -15.48 -10.99 -20.03
C LYS A 587 -14.59 -12.06 -20.65
N LYS A 588 -13.45 -11.69 -21.24
CA LYS A 588 -12.49 -12.64 -21.85
C LYS A 588 -11.88 -13.59 -20.82
N SER A 589 -11.58 -13.08 -19.62
CA SER A 589 -11.05 -13.92 -18.53
C SER A 589 -12.09 -14.92 -18.04
N LEU A 590 -13.39 -14.53 -17.98
CA LEU A 590 -14.48 -15.45 -17.64
C LEU A 590 -14.63 -16.56 -18.71
N GLU A 591 -14.56 -16.18 -19.97
CA GLU A 591 -14.67 -17.14 -21.09
C GLU A 591 -13.54 -18.18 -21.11
N GLN A 592 -12.38 -17.88 -20.53
CA GLN A 592 -11.23 -18.78 -20.44
C GLN A 592 -11.25 -19.73 -19.23
N ILE A 593 -12.19 -19.59 -18.31
CA ILE A 593 -12.34 -20.51 -17.17
C ILE A 593 -12.62 -21.90 -17.73
N LYS A 594 -11.77 -22.87 -17.36
CA LYS A 594 -11.96 -24.28 -17.73
C LYS A 594 -12.97 -24.92 -16.80
N ILE A 595 -13.85 -25.73 -17.36
CA ILE A 595 -14.80 -26.57 -16.65
C ILE A 595 -14.67 -28.02 -17.09
N PRO A 596 -14.44 -28.98 -16.16
CA PRO A 596 -14.53 -30.38 -16.46
C PRO A 596 -16.01 -30.78 -16.57
N ILE A 597 -16.34 -31.53 -17.63
CA ILE A 597 -17.69 -31.92 -17.99
C ILE A 597 -17.74 -33.46 -18.03
N PRO A 598 -18.17 -34.10 -16.94
CA PRO A 598 -18.42 -35.55 -16.93
C PRO A 598 -19.71 -35.89 -17.69
N SER A 599 -20.06 -37.18 -17.78
CA SER A 599 -21.33 -37.58 -18.40
C SER A 599 -22.53 -36.92 -17.74
N LEU A 600 -23.62 -36.71 -18.50
CA LEU A 600 -24.81 -36.04 -18.00
C LEU A 600 -25.41 -36.75 -16.76
N GLU A 601 -25.37 -38.07 -16.74
CA GLU A 601 -25.79 -38.89 -15.58
C GLU A 601 -24.95 -38.56 -14.34
N ARG A 602 -23.63 -38.45 -14.51
CA ARG A 602 -22.72 -38.11 -13.42
C ARG A 602 -22.91 -36.66 -12.94
N GLN A 603 -23.18 -35.72 -13.84
CA GLN A 603 -23.55 -34.36 -13.47
C GLN A 603 -24.83 -34.33 -12.63
N GLN A 604 -25.84 -35.15 -12.99
CA GLN A 604 -27.10 -35.24 -12.23
C GLN A 604 -26.90 -35.84 -10.83
N GLU A 605 -26.03 -36.85 -10.68
CA GLU A 605 -25.67 -37.42 -9.37
C GLU A 605 -24.99 -36.38 -8.48
N ILE A 606 -24.04 -35.65 -9.05
CA ILE A 606 -23.34 -34.55 -8.35
C ILE A 606 -24.34 -33.48 -7.90
N VAL A 607 -25.23 -33.05 -8.79
CA VAL A 607 -26.27 -32.06 -8.47
C VAL A 607 -27.17 -32.55 -7.35
N LYS A 608 -27.62 -33.81 -7.38
CA LYS A 608 -28.50 -34.40 -6.35
C LYS A 608 -27.83 -34.38 -4.97
N TYR A 609 -26.55 -34.69 -4.90
CA TYR A 609 -25.80 -34.66 -3.64
C TYR A 609 -25.62 -33.22 -3.13
N LEU A 610 -25.29 -32.28 -4.01
CA LEU A 610 -25.08 -30.89 -3.65
C LEU A 610 -26.41 -30.17 -3.29
N ASP A 611 -27.51 -30.51 -3.96
CA ASP A 611 -28.85 -30.05 -3.58
C ASP A 611 -29.17 -30.48 -2.13
N PHE A 612 -28.82 -31.72 -1.76
CA PHE A 612 -29.02 -32.17 -0.39
C PHE A 612 -28.22 -31.32 0.61
N ILE A 613 -26.95 -31.07 0.31
CA ILE A 613 -26.08 -30.28 1.21
C ILE A 613 -26.54 -28.82 1.29
N TYR A 614 -26.70 -28.15 0.15
CA TYR A 614 -26.95 -26.71 0.11
C TYR A 614 -28.40 -26.32 0.33
N GLU A 615 -29.35 -27.05 -0.25
CA GLU A 615 -30.77 -26.70 -0.17
C GLU A 615 -31.46 -27.30 1.06
N LYS A 616 -30.99 -28.42 1.60
CA LYS A 616 -31.56 -29.04 2.81
C LYS A 616 -30.70 -28.79 4.04
N ALA A 617 -29.56 -29.43 4.15
CA ALA A 617 -28.76 -29.43 5.39
C ALA A 617 -28.37 -28.00 5.82
N ASN A 618 -27.69 -27.24 4.96
CA ASN A 618 -27.25 -25.88 5.32
C ASN A 618 -28.41 -24.90 5.51
N LYS A 619 -29.49 -25.06 4.78
CA LYS A 619 -30.70 -24.24 4.95
C LYS A 619 -31.33 -24.47 6.32
N THR A 620 -31.51 -25.74 6.71
CA THR A 620 -32.05 -26.11 8.03
C THR A 620 -31.19 -25.55 9.16
N SER A 621 -29.84 -25.70 9.06
CA SER A 621 -28.93 -25.17 10.07
C SER A 621 -28.98 -23.63 10.15
N ASN A 622 -29.07 -22.93 9.02
CA ASN A 622 -29.22 -21.47 8.99
C ASN A 622 -30.58 -21.01 9.58
N GLU A 623 -31.69 -21.68 9.26
CA GLU A 623 -32.99 -21.39 9.83
C GLU A 623 -32.97 -21.56 11.36
N LYS A 624 -32.30 -22.62 11.84
CA LYS A 624 -32.15 -22.86 13.29
C LYS A 624 -31.30 -21.80 13.97
N ILE A 625 -30.22 -21.33 13.32
CA ILE A 625 -29.39 -20.21 13.83
C ILE A 625 -30.26 -18.94 13.99
N VAL A 626 -31.06 -18.62 12.98
CA VAL A 626 -31.97 -17.45 13.03
C VAL A 626 -32.98 -17.60 14.18
N GLU A 627 -33.58 -18.77 14.32
CA GLU A 627 -34.52 -19.07 15.39
C GLU A 627 -33.88 -18.89 16.79
N LEU A 628 -32.65 -19.44 16.98
CA LEU A 628 -31.93 -19.31 18.26
C LEU A 628 -31.60 -17.85 18.60
N LYS A 629 -31.21 -17.05 17.59
CA LYS A 629 -30.97 -15.60 17.77
C LYS A 629 -32.25 -14.87 18.15
N GLN A 630 -33.37 -15.20 17.50
CA GLN A 630 -34.69 -14.61 17.82
C GLN A 630 -35.16 -15.01 19.24
N LEU A 631 -34.88 -16.24 19.67
CA LEU A 631 -35.18 -16.69 21.05
C LEU A 631 -34.36 -15.92 22.07
N ASN A 632 -33.08 -15.67 21.83
CA ASN A 632 -32.27 -14.82 22.70
C ASN A 632 -32.84 -13.39 22.78
N GLU A 633 -33.16 -12.79 21.64
CA GLU A 633 -33.77 -11.45 21.58
C GLU A 633 -35.12 -11.41 22.31
N PHE A 634 -35.96 -12.43 22.14
CA PHE A 634 -37.23 -12.55 22.84
C PHE A 634 -37.05 -12.65 24.34
N CYS A 635 -36.12 -13.48 24.83
CA CYS A 635 -35.84 -13.61 26.26
C CYS A 635 -35.29 -12.31 26.88
N LEU A 636 -34.53 -11.52 26.13
CA LEU A 636 -33.92 -10.28 26.60
C LEU A 636 -34.87 -9.08 26.57
N ASN A 637 -35.88 -9.08 25.70
CA ASN A 637 -36.77 -7.93 25.48
C ASN A 637 -38.23 -8.13 25.96
N ASN A 638 -38.61 -9.35 26.34
CA ASN A 638 -40.00 -9.62 26.76
C ASN A 638 -40.25 -9.32 28.23
N GLN A 639 -40.74 -8.13 28.49
CA GLN A 639 -41.06 -7.65 29.85
C GLN A 639 -42.01 -8.57 30.63
N LYS A 640 -42.89 -9.33 30.00
CA LYS A 640 -43.81 -10.24 30.65
C LYS A 640 -43.13 -11.46 31.31
N ILE A 641 -41.96 -11.83 30.81
CA ILE A 641 -41.19 -12.96 31.35
C ILE A 641 -40.41 -12.54 32.63
N PHE A 642 -40.21 -11.25 32.86
CA PHE A 642 -39.26 -10.74 33.84
C PHE A 642 -39.92 -10.32 35.21
N GLY A 643 -41.23 -10.36 35.32
CA GLY A 643 -41.91 -9.84 36.50
C GLY A 643 -41.94 -8.30 36.56
N GLU A 644 -42.08 -7.72 37.77
CA GLU A 644 -42.00 -6.25 37.92
C GLU A 644 -40.57 -5.76 37.66
N ASN A 645 -40.32 -5.32 36.45
CA ASN A 645 -39.02 -4.79 36.01
C ASN A 645 -38.94 -3.29 36.26
N THR A 646 -37.88 -2.85 36.90
CA THR A 646 -37.48 -1.45 36.91
C THR A 646 -36.65 -1.15 35.67
N LEU A 647 -37.23 -0.40 34.72
CA LEU A 647 -36.44 0.16 33.59
C LEU A 647 -35.52 1.24 34.16
N LYS A 648 -34.21 1.08 33.94
CA LYS A 648 -33.19 2.07 34.23
C LYS A 648 -32.44 2.47 33.00
N THR A 649 -31.87 3.66 32.97
CA THR A 649 -30.99 4.05 31.85
C THR A 649 -29.62 3.37 31.97
N LEU A 650 -28.97 3.10 30.83
CA LEU A 650 -27.63 2.54 30.79
C LEU A 650 -26.65 3.35 31.62
N GLY A 651 -26.73 4.68 31.56
CA GLY A 651 -25.86 5.59 32.31
C GLY A 651 -26.07 5.53 33.83
N GLU A 652 -27.28 5.17 34.33
CA GLU A 652 -27.55 4.98 35.76
C GLU A 652 -26.89 3.71 36.29
N VAL A 653 -26.94 2.62 35.54
CA VAL A 653 -26.56 1.28 35.99
C VAL A 653 -25.17 0.81 35.55
N CYS A 654 -24.58 1.46 34.53
CA CYS A 654 -23.27 1.10 34.00
C CYS A 654 -22.30 2.28 33.97
N SER A 655 -21.02 2.01 34.20
CA SER A 655 -19.93 2.88 33.79
C SER A 655 -19.60 2.65 32.31
N VAL A 656 -19.17 3.74 31.66
CA VAL A 656 -18.75 3.76 30.28
C VAL A 656 -17.33 4.27 30.25
N ASP A 657 -16.38 3.37 30.02
CA ASP A 657 -14.94 3.66 30.09
C ASP A 657 -14.34 3.73 28.70
N TYR A 658 -13.80 4.89 28.34
CA TYR A 658 -13.16 5.08 27.04
C TYR A 658 -11.83 4.34 26.96
N GLY A 659 -11.46 3.92 25.77
CA GLY A 659 -10.12 3.46 25.47
C GLY A 659 -9.10 4.59 25.47
N THR A 660 -7.84 4.24 25.47
CA THR A 660 -6.71 5.18 25.45
C THR A 660 -6.13 5.24 24.05
N ARG A 661 -5.83 6.45 23.57
CA ARG A 661 -5.29 6.62 22.23
C ARG A 661 -3.93 5.94 22.11
N ILE A 662 -3.83 5.04 21.14
CA ILE A 662 -2.60 4.41 20.71
C ILE A 662 -2.54 4.45 19.18
N VAL A 663 -1.38 4.81 18.65
CA VAL A 663 -1.17 4.91 17.21
C VAL A 663 -0.20 3.80 16.80
N ARG A 664 -0.59 2.98 15.83
CA ARG A 664 0.21 1.83 15.36
C ARG A 664 1.66 2.21 15.02
N LYS A 665 1.87 3.40 14.47
CA LYS A 665 3.20 3.91 14.08
C LYS A 665 4.17 4.05 15.26
N ASN A 666 3.66 4.34 16.47
CA ASN A 666 4.45 4.62 17.68
C ASN A 666 4.36 3.48 18.70
N ASN A 667 3.87 2.31 18.27
CA ASN A 667 3.61 1.19 19.14
C ASN A 667 4.73 0.14 18.99
N VAL A 668 5.19 -0.38 20.12
CA VAL A 668 6.03 -1.58 20.16
C VAL A 668 5.08 -2.78 20.10
N GLU A 669 5.31 -3.67 19.14
CA GLU A 669 4.50 -4.88 18.96
C GLU A 669 4.73 -5.83 20.14
N GLY A 670 3.64 -6.36 20.69
CA GLY A 670 3.65 -7.24 21.86
C GLY A 670 2.54 -8.27 21.78
N GLU A 671 2.23 -8.89 22.91
CA GLU A 671 1.25 -9.99 22.97
C GLU A 671 -0.21 -9.53 23.10
N TYR A 672 -0.49 -8.26 23.46
CA TYR A 672 -1.85 -7.80 23.74
C TYR A 672 -2.52 -7.20 22.52
N PRO A 673 -3.64 -7.77 22.03
CA PRO A 673 -4.33 -7.25 20.86
C PRO A 673 -4.97 -5.88 21.14
N VAL A 674 -4.88 -4.97 20.16
CA VAL A 674 -5.45 -3.62 20.21
C VAL A 674 -6.80 -3.61 19.53
N TYR A 675 -7.87 -3.35 20.31
CA TYR A 675 -9.23 -3.20 19.81
C TYR A 675 -9.63 -1.72 19.73
N GLY A 676 -10.41 -1.38 18.72
CA GLY A 676 -11.04 -0.07 18.54
C GLY A 676 -12.52 -0.23 18.23
N SER A 677 -13.04 0.49 17.21
CA SER A 677 -14.43 0.32 16.73
C SER A 677 -14.67 -1.01 16.02
N GLY A 678 -13.63 -1.71 15.60
CA GLY A 678 -13.69 -2.97 14.85
C GLY A 678 -12.96 -4.14 15.54
N ARG A 679 -12.56 -5.13 14.75
CA ARG A 679 -11.74 -6.26 15.18
C ARG A 679 -10.35 -5.78 15.61
N ALA A 680 -9.56 -6.65 16.25
CA ALA A 680 -8.18 -6.33 16.60
C ALA A 680 -7.39 -5.89 15.37
N MET A 681 -6.65 -4.78 15.50
CA MET A 681 -5.97 -4.12 14.40
C MET A 681 -4.46 -4.42 14.38
N PHE A 682 -3.87 -4.59 15.55
CA PHE A 682 -2.46 -4.88 15.81
C PHE A 682 -2.29 -5.30 17.27
N SER A 683 -1.09 -5.57 17.74
CA SER A 683 -0.79 -5.91 19.14
C SER A 683 0.19 -4.92 19.78
N THR A 684 0.24 -4.90 21.11
CA THR A 684 1.09 -4.00 21.91
C THR A 684 1.65 -4.72 23.15
N GLU A 685 2.72 -4.18 23.74
CA GLU A 685 3.34 -4.73 24.95
C GLU A 685 2.55 -4.46 26.25
N THR A 686 1.59 -3.55 26.22
CA THR A 686 0.80 -3.16 27.39
C THR A 686 -0.68 -3.44 27.18
N PHE A 687 -1.39 -3.68 28.28
CA PHE A 687 -2.85 -3.81 28.27
C PHE A 687 -3.50 -2.76 29.16
N ASN A 688 -4.73 -2.38 28.84
CA ASN A 688 -5.55 -1.48 29.67
C ASN A 688 -6.92 -2.08 30.02
N ARG A 689 -7.19 -3.30 29.59
CA ARG A 689 -8.37 -4.10 29.98
C ARG A 689 -7.92 -5.54 30.23
N ASP A 690 -8.55 -6.19 31.20
CA ASP A 690 -8.28 -7.58 31.59
C ASP A 690 -9.60 -8.32 31.87
N GLY A 691 -9.64 -9.61 31.56
CA GLY A 691 -10.80 -10.49 31.76
C GLY A 691 -11.96 -10.17 30.81
N PHE A 692 -13.21 -10.47 31.27
CA PHE A 692 -14.40 -10.25 30.46
C PHE A 692 -14.74 -8.78 30.28
N ASN A 693 -14.76 -8.32 29.04
CA ASN A 693 -15.07 -6.95 28.63
C ASN A 693 -16.14 -6.93 27.56
N ILE A 694 -17.08 -5.99 27.66
CA ILE A 694 -18.04 -5.65 26.62
C ILE A 694 -17.50 -4.41 25.90
N LEU A 695 -17.11 -4.57 24.65
CA LEU A 695 -16.56 -3.50 23.83
C LEU A 695 -17.61 -2.98 22.85
N ILE A 696 -17.67 -1.66 22.68
CA ILE A 696 -18.56 -0.98 21.74
C ILE A 696 -17.75 0.01 20.91
N GLY A 697 -17.99 0.03 19.59
CA GLY A 697 -17.38 1.01 18.68
C GLY A 697 -17.94 2.42 18.89
N ARG A 698 -17.10 3.47 18.76
CA ARG A 698 -17.52 4.88 18.84
C ARG A 698 -17.60 5.56 17.49
N PHE A 699 -16.67 5.25 16.60
CA PHE A 699 -16.53 5.91 15.29
C PHE A 699 -16.77 4.91 14.18
N ALA A 700 -17.32 5.39 13.07
CA ALA A 700 -17.68 4.56 11.93
C ALA A 700 -18.52 3.33 12.34
N LEU A 701 -19.54 3.56 13.17
CA LEU A 701 -20.35 2.52 13.78
C LEU A 701 -21.04 1.65 12.72
N SER A 702 -20.94 0.34 12.87
CA SER A 702 -21.66 -0.66 12.09
C SER A 702 -22.83 -1.26 12.89
N LEU A 703 -23.68 -2.07 12.25
CA LEU A 703 -24.74 -2.80 12.95
C LEU A 703 -24.18 -3.90 13.87
N GLU A 704 -22.94 -4.35 13.64
CA GLU A 704 -22.22 -5.28 14.51
C GLU A 704 -21.24 -4.47 15.37
N CYS A 705 -21.76 -3.76 16.35
CA CYS A 705 -21.00 -2.80 17.15
C CYS A 705 -20.62 -3.28 18.56
N VAL A 706 -21.19 -4.41 19.03
CA VAL A 706 -20.92 -4.98 20.36
C VAL A 706 -20.03 -6.21 20.24
N ARG A 707 -19.05 -6.34 21.13
CA ARG A 707 -18.12 -7.49 21.17
C ARG A 707 -17.82 -7.91 22.59
N PHE A 708 -17.70 -9.23 22.79
CA PHE A 708 -17.20 -9.81 24.02
C PHE A 708 -15.75 -10.22 23.83
N VAL A 709 -14.90 -9.78 24.75
CA VAL A 709 -13.49 -10.15 24.80
C VAL A 709 -13.16 -10.58 26.21
N ASN A 710 -12.54 -11.74 26.36
CA ASN A 710 -12.21 -12.32 27.67
C ASN A 710 -10.71 -12.66 27.73
N GLU A 711 -9.90 -11.64 27.58
CA GLU A 711 -8.44 -11.73 27.61
C GLU A 711 -7.86 -10.34 27.96
N LYS A 712 -6.55 -10.27 28.14
CA LYS A 712 -5.85 -8.98 28.27
C LYS A 712 -5.76 -8.29 26.92
N ILE A 713 -6.28 -7.07 26.83
CA ILE A 713 -6.32 -6.28 25.61
C ILE A 713 -5.94 -4.83 25.85
N PHE A 714 -5.57 -4.15 24.79
CA PHE A 714 -5.51 -2.70 24.81
C PHE A 714 -6.72 -2.13 24.04
N LEU A 715 -7.55 -1.37 24.73
CA LEU A 715 -8.68 -0.68 24.13
C LEU A 715 -8.25 0.72 23.67
N ASN A 716 -8.33 0.97 22.36
CA ASN A 716 -8.05 2.27 21.75
C ASN A 716 -9.21 3.26 21.99
N ASP A 717 -8.93 4.56 21.87
CA ASP A 717 -9.89 5.67 22.03
C ASP A 717 -11.09 5.64 21.07
N SER A 718 -11.00 4.86 19.96
CA SER A 718 -12.12 4.61 19.05
C SER A 718 -13.14 3.59 19.57
N GLY A 719 -12.85 2.93 20.70
CA GLY A 719 -13.73 2.01 21.41
C GLY A 719 -14.05 2.47 22.83
N LEU A 720 -15.06 1.88 23.40
CA LEU A 720 -15.41 2.01 24.80
C LEU A 720 -15.75 0.65 25.41
N SER A 721 -15.63 0.53 26.73
CA SER A 721 -16.06 -0.65 27.48
C SER A 721 -17.14 -0.28 28.49
N ILE A 722 -18.05 -1.25 28.73
CA ILE A 722 -19.19 -1.11 29.64
C ILE A 722 -18.97 -2.02 30.85
N LYS A 723 -19.20 -1.49 32.02
CA LYS A 723 -19.18 -2.26 33.28
C LYS A 723 -20.36 -1.90 34.17
N PRO A 724 -21.01 -2.88 34.87
CA PRO A 724 -22.01 -2.60 35.88
C PRO A 724 -21.44 -1.74 37.01
N LYS A 725 -22.26 -0.84 37.56
CA LYS A 725 -21.91 -0.01 38.75
C LYS A 725 -22.18 -0.70 40.05
N THR A 726 -23.03 -1.74 40.04
CA THR A 726 -23.46 -2.46 41.25
C THR A 726 -23.47 -3.96 41.00
N ASP A 727 -23.33 -4.75 42.04
CA ASP A 727 -23.39 -6.21 42.01
C ASP A 727 -24.79 -6.76 41.74
N THR A 728 -25.80 -5.91 41.69
CA THR A 728 -27.19 -6.29 41.33
C THR A 728 -27.41 -6.44 39.84
N LEU A 729 -26.42 -6.08 39.02
CA LEU A 729 -26.44 -6.22 37.56
C LEU A 729 -25.27 -7.10 37.09
N LEU A 730 -25.57 -8.22 36.47
CA LEU A 730 -24.55 -9.09 35.95
C LEU A 730 -23.90 -8.51 34.68
N HIS A 731 -22.58 -8.52 34.62
CA HIS A 731 -21.84 -7.99 33.49
C HIS A 731 -22.20 -8.73 32.17
N LYS A 732 -22.34 -10.07 32.21
CA LYS A 732 -22.76 -10.83 31.02
C LYS A 732 -24.20 -10.53 30.60
N TYR A 733 -25.13 -10.28 31.58
CA TYR A 733 -26.51 -9.94 31.23
C TYR A 733 -26.60 -8.65 30.42
N ILE A 734 -25.91 -7.59 30.88
CA ILE A 734 -25.88 -6.34 30.15
C ILE A 734 -25.19 -6.51 28.79
N GLY A 735 -24.17 -7.36 28.71
CA GLY A 735 -23.50 -7.69 27.45
C GLY A 735 -24.46 -8.30 26.44
N TYR A 736 -25.20 -9.34 26.84
CA TYR A 736 -26.19 -10.00 25.98
C TYR A 736 -27.33 -9.06 25.60
N TYR A 737 -27.81 -8.23 26.53
CA TYR A 737 -28.82 -7.23 26.21
C TYR A 737 -28.34 -6.26 25.12
N LEU A 738 -27.14 -5.72 25.23
CA LEU A 738 -26.57 -4.79 24.26
C LEU A 738 -26.27 -5.49 22.91
N LEU A 739 -25.77 -6.72 22.92
CA LEU A 739 -25.48 -7.51 21.71
C LEU A 739 -26.75 -7.79 20.88
N HIS A 740 -27.85 -8.14 21.55
CA HIS A 740 -29.13 -8.41 20.87
C HIS A 740 -29.97 -7.15 20.59
N ASN A 741 -29.48 -5.97 21.02
CA ASN A 741 -30.09 -4.66 20.76
C ASN A 741 -29.13 -3.70 20.03
N GLU A 742 -28.23 -4.21 19.18
CA GLU A 742 -27.27 -3.39 18.43
C GLU A 742 -27.95 -2.36 17.53
N ASN A 743 -29.15 -2.65 17.01
CA ASN A 743 -29.96 -1.69 16.24
C ASN A 743 -30.29 -0.43 17.08
N VAL A 744 -30.58 -0.60 18.36
CA VAL A 744 -30.86 0.52 19.27
C VAL A 744 -29.59 1.36 19.46
N ILE A 745 -28.44 0.70 19.62
CA ILE A 745 -27.14 1.37 19.75
C ILE A 745 -26.80 2.11 18.44
N TYR A 746 -26.99 1.46 17.30
CA TYR A 746 -26.74 2.06 15.99
C TYR A 746 -27.59 3.30 15.72
N ASN A 747 -28.82 3.33 16.22
CA ASN A 747 -29.71 4.48 16.11
C ASN A 747 -29.32 5.65 17.04
N CYS A 748 -28.45 5.42 18.02
CA CYS A 748 -27.85 6.47 18.84
C CYS A 748 -26.69 7.20 18.13
N ALA A 749 -26.34 6.83 16.91
CA ALA A 749 -25.23 7.41 16.19
C ALA A 749 -25.70 8.43 15.14
N ARG A 750 -24.92 9.51 14.97
CA ARG A 750 -25.16 10.56 13.95
C ARG A 750 -24.02 10.64 12.95
N GLY A 751 -24.31 11.18 11.79
CA GLY A 751 -23.39 11.37 10.67
C GLY A 751 -23.90 10.73 9.37
N THR A 752 -23.63 11.38 8.23
CA THR A 752 -24.08 10.91 6.91
C THR A 752 -23.06 9.98 6.24
N ALA A 753 -21.77 10.28 6.32
CA ALA A 753 -20.69 9.48 5.72
C ALA A 753 -20.07 8.49 6.72
N GLN A 754 -19.89 8.91 7.96
CA GLN A 754 -19.46 8.06 9.07
C GLN A 754 -20.37 8.32 10.26
N LYS A 755 -21.00 7.28 10.79
CA LYS A 755 -21.82 7.37 11.98
C LYS A 755 -20.97 7.28 13.23
N ASN A 756 -21.10 8.27 14.10
CA ASN A 756 -20.40 8.34 15.38
C ASN A 756 -21.40 8.27 16.54
N LEU A 757 -21.11 7.49 17.56
CA LEU A 757 -21.99 7.26 18.68
C LEU A 757 -22.15 8.53 19.53
N GLU A 758 -23.40 9.00 19.73
CA GLU A 758 -23.73 10.11 20.63
C GLU A 758 -23.91 9.60 22.04
N MET A 759 -23.00 9.99 22.92
CA MET A 759 -22.86 9.40 24.25
C MET A 759 -24.06 9.69 25.17
N ASP A 760 -24.69 10.86 25.06
CA ASP A 760 -25.82 11.21 25.90
C ASP A 760 -27.07 10.38 25.50
N ILE A 761 -27.27 10.18 24.19
CA ILE A 761 -28.34 9.33 23.68
C ILE A 761 -28.06 7.86 24.04
N PHE A 762 -26.83 7.39 23.85
CA PHE A 762 -26.42 6.04 24.22
C PHE A 762 -26.63 5.74 25.70
N LYS A 763 -26.21 6.65 26.61
CA LYS A 763 -26.42 6.50 28.04
C LYS A 763 -27.89 6.56 28.45
N SER A 764 -28.76 7.14 27.63
CA SER A 764 -30.21 7.22 27.90
C SER A 764 -31.01 5.96 27.50
N ILE A 765 -30.35 4.96 26.86
CA ILE A 765 -30.96 3.69 26.52
C ILE A 765 -31.55 3.06 27.78
N LYS A 766 -32.84 2.73 27.76
CA LYS A 766 -33.54 2.07 28.85
C LYS A 766 -33.31 0.57 28.79
N ILE A 767 -32.90 0.01 29.93
CA ILE A 767 -32.55 -1.40 30.08
C ILE A 767 -33.44 -1.99 31.16
N PRO A 768 -34.08 -3.15 30.92
CA PRO A 768 -34.81 -3.86 31.99
C PRO A 768 -33.82 -4.52 32.94
N ILE A 769 -34.04 -4.37 34.24
CA ILE A 769 -33.23 -4.94 35.30
C ILE A 769 -34.07 -5.94 36.09
N PRO A 770 -34.14 -7.20 35.70
CA PRO A 770 -34.82 -8.24 36.49
C PRO A 770 -34.00 -8.62 37.73
N SER A 771 -34.53 -9.50 38.58
CA SER A 771 -33.80 -10.02 39.75
C SER A 771 -32.48 -10.70 39.30
N LEU A 772 -31.50 -10.68 40.19
CA LEU A 772 -30.17 -11.27 39.91
C LEU A 772 -30.25 -12.77 39.50
N GLU A 773 -31.18 -13.50 40.12
CA GLU A 773 -31.45 -14.91 39.78
C GLU A 773 -31.96 -15.03 38.35
N ARG A 774 -32.89 -14.17 37.94
CA ARG A 774 -33.44 -14.16 36.60
C ARG A 774 -32.41 -13.72 35.55
N GLN A 775 -31.53 -12.78 35.89
CA GLN A 775 -30.42 -12.41 35.04
C GLN A 775 -29.48 -13.63 34.77
N LYS A 776 -29.20 -14.46 35.78
CA LYS A 776 -28.39 -15.68 35.64
C LYS A 776 -29.05 -16.67 34.68
N GLU A 777 -30.34 -16.97 34.89
CA GLU A 777 -31.08 -17.88 34.00
C GLU A 777 -31.06 -17.42 32.53
N ILE A 778 -31.23 -16.13 32.30
CA ILE A 778 -31.17 -15.56 30.93
C ILE A 778 -29.77 -15.70 30.34
N VAL A 779 -28.73 -15.40 31.10
CA VAL A 779 -27.33 -15.54 30.65
C VAL A 779 -27.03 -17.00 30.30
N GLU A 780 -27.37 -17.94 31.17
CA GLU A 780 -27.18 -19.38 30.93
C GLU A 780 -27.89 -19.85 29.65
N TYR A 781 -29.13 -19.36 29.44
CA TYR A 781 -29.90 -19.67 28.23
C TYR A 781 -29.24 -19.11 26.96
N CYS A 782 -28.79 -17.86 27.00
CA CYS A 782 -28.08 -17.24 25.87
C CYS A 782 -26.74 -17.92 25.57
N GLU A 783 -25.96 -18.28 26.60
CA GLU A 783 -24.70 -19.00 26.44
C GLU A 783 -24.90 -20.41 25.84
N TYR A 784 -25.96 -21.10 26.23
CA TYR A 784 -26.35 -22.38 25.66
C TYR A 784 -26.69 -22.23 24.16
N ASN A 785 -27.52 -21.25 23.81
CA ASN A 785 -27.89 -20.99 22.42
C ASN A 785 -26.68 -20.55 21.58
N ASP A 786 -25.78 -19.73 22.10
CA ASP A 786 -24.54 -19.33 21.42
C ASP A 786 -23.62 -20.52 21.12
N THR A 787 -23.59 -21.50 22.05
CA THR A 787 -22.84 -22.73 21.85
C THR A 787 -23.42 -23.55 20.71
N LEU A 788 -24.76 -23.69 20.65
CA LEU A 788 -25.45 -24.35 19.55
C LEU A 788 -25.25 -23.62 18.22
N ILE A 789 -25.32 -22.31 18.21
CA ILE A 789 -25.07 -21.49 17.01
C ILE A 789 -23.67 -21.76 16.47
N LYS A 790 -22.63 -21.74 17.31
CA LYS A 790 -21.27 -22.03 16.92
C LYS A 790 -21.09 -23.44 16.35
N GLN A 791 -21.80 -24.43 16.92
CA GLN A 791 -21.80 -25.80 16.42
C GLN A 791 -22.40 -25.87 15.02
N LEU A 792 -23.55 -25.23 14.81
CA LEU A 792 -24.23 -25.18 13.51
C LEU A 792 -23.42 -24.44 12.45
N GLU A 793 -22.78 -23.33 12.82
CA GLU A 793 -21.88 -22.60 11.92
C GLU A 793 -20.69 -23.46 11.49
N LYS A 794 -20.10 -24.22 12.41
CA LYS A 794 -19.02 -25.17 12.12
C LYS A 794 -19.50 -26.33 11.23
N GLU A 795 -20.69 -26.83 11.43
CA GLU A 795 -21.30 -27.85 10.59
C GLU A 795 -21.49 -27.35 9.15
N ILE A 796 -22.01 -26.14 8.97
CA ILE A 796 -22.17 -25.50 7.65
C ILE A 796 -20.81 -25.37 6.96
N GLU A 797 -19.77 -24.96 7.67
CA GLU A 797 -18.43 -24.85 7.11
C GLU A 797 -17.84 -26.21 6.71
N ASN A 798 -18.03 -27.23 7.54
CA ASN A 798 -17.60 -28.59 7.21
C ASN A 798 -18.36 -29.13 5.98
N ASN A 799 -19.66 -28.90 5.89
CA ASN A 799 -20.47 -29.30 4.73
C ASN A 799 -19.95 -28.64 3.45
N LYS A 800 -19.54 -27.36 3.51
CA LYS A 800 -18.94 -26.65 2.36
C LYS A 800 -17.60 -27.28 1.96
N LYS A 801 -16.75 -27.62 2.92
CA LYS A 801 -15.45 -28.29 2.67
C LYS A 801 -15.65 -29.66 2.05
N GLN A 802 -16.59 -30.45 2.57
CA GLN A 802 -16.94 -31.77 2.00
C GLN A 802 -17.46 -31.64 0.57
N ALA A 803 -18.33 -30.68 0.30
CA ALA A 803 -18.84 -30.42 -1.04
C ALA A 803 -17.71 -30.06 -2.02
N GLN A 804 -16.75 -29.25 -1.60
CA GLN A 804 -15.57 -28.90 -2.41
C GLN A 804 -14.68 -30.12 -2.68
N GLN A 805 -14.39 -30.91 -1.65
CA GLN A 805 -13.62 -32.15 -1.78
C GLN A 805 -14.32 -33.16 -2.70
N PHE A 806 -15.66 -33.27 -2.59
CA PHE A 806 -16.46 -34.17 -3.40
C PHE A 806 -16.38 -33.79 -4.89
N ILE A 807 -16.61 -32.52 -5.25
CA ILE A 807 -16.47 -32.08 -6.66
C ILE A 807 -15.04 -32.29 -7.17
N THR A 808 -14.05 -31.94 -6.37
CA THR A 808 -12.64 -32.06 -6.76
C THR A 808 -12.22 -33.53 -6.90
N GLY A 809 -12.66 -34.39 -5.99
CA GLY A 809 -12.30 -35.80 -5.96
C GLY A 809 -12.99 -36.68 -7.02
N ILE A 810 -14.17 -36.26 -7.49
CA ILE A 810 -14.89 -37.02 -8.54
C ILE A 810 -14.37 -36.68 -9.94
N VAL A 811 -13.81 -35.48 -10.08
CA VAL A 811 -13.44 -34.94 -11.39
C VAL A 811 -11.94 -35.04 -11.63
N LYS A 812 -11.13 -35.17 -10.57
CA LYS A 812 -9.66 -35.30 -10.65
C LYS A 812 -9.21 -36.60 -10.02
N ILE A 813 -8.41 -37.39 -10.73
CA ILE A 813 -7.73 -38.54 -10.16
C ILE A 813 -6.60 -38.00 -9.24
N GLN A 814 -6.68 -38.29 -7.94
CA GLN A 814 -5.56 -38.06 -7.04
C GLN A 814 -4.46 -39.08 -7.35
N VAL A 815 -3.36 -38.63 -7.95
CA VAL A 815 -2.13 -39.42 -8.02
C VAL A 815 -1.57 -39.49 -6.62
N GLN A 816 -1.70 -40.64 -5.94
CA GLN A 816 -0.93 -40.92 -4.74
C GLN A 816 0.53 -41.01 -5.17
N THR A 817 1.32 -40.01 -4.82
CA THR A 817 2.77 -40.14 -4.83
C THR A 817 3.12 -41.21 -3.76
N GLU A 818 3.46 -42.39 -4.21
CA GLU A 818 4.16 -43.35 -3.37
C GLU A 818 5.47 -42.70 -2.95
N GLU A 819 5.57 -42.32 -1.68
CA GLU A 819 6.85 -42.04 -1.04
C GLU A 819 7.69 -43.33 -1.15
N VAL A 820 8.62 -43.33 -2.09
CA VAL A 820 9.70 -44.32 -2.11
C VAL A 820 10.60 -43.99 -0.93
N ILE A 821 10.34 -44.73 0.17
CA ILE A 821 11.29 -44.83 1.28
C ILE A 821 12.50 -45.61 0.73
N ASN A 822 13.60 -44.89 0.50
CA ASN A 822 14.96 -45.46 0.48
C ASN A 822 15.92 -44.51 1.21
#